data_6362a6bce2af59dff694722046a6e182
#
_entry.id   6362a6bce2af59dff694722046a6e182
#
_cell.length_a   1.000
_cell.length_b   1.000
_cell.length_c   1.000
_cell.angle_alpha   90.00
_cell.angle_beta   90.00
_cell.angle_gamma   90.00
#
_symmetry.space_group_name_H-M   'P 1'
#
loop_
_entity.id
_entity.type
_entity.pdbx_description
1 polymer ?
#
loop_
_entity_poly.entity_id
_entity_poly.type
_entity_poly.pdbx_seq_one_letter_code
_entity_poly.pdbx_strand_id
1 'polypeptide(L)'
;MNTIKICVKIKWLDNIRLINKRFYIKKERFFPRYIRRNMELPISEIKKEEKVLADTIALIRNKISSLGGELIERDEKALEFKKFMWDNKSDLDPAELKTMMSDSDLEISLMLKKGDYLQKLYRIQNNPYFGSIIFKDDVEENTIYIGICHVEDNLKFYVHDWRSPICSLFYDYEVGPCQYSAPGGIIKGEITRKRQYTIKDGKLIHIFDNNINIDDELLQEVLANASNDKMKNIVNTIQMEQNKVIRNTSDRNLIVQGIAGSGKTSVALHRIAFLLYQIKNITSNNILIFSPNKVFSEYISNVLPELGEKNTKETTFHAFMDKEIKEFDSVESFTDFIERSYKSKLDDFEFTKYKQSDEIISDIEQYVNDIVSKASFVDDLFDRDYSYTKDELNYMLKTRYSRFGLFDRINFMADKISELSFNGRLNKSSSIKAKLYDILNIEKDMVNIYINFFNSNFSKIKRDISYIRNNKKMINYDDAVLFIYMKTMLFGCNYNTDIKQIVIDEAQDYSLIQFKLIKKIFKNASYTILGDVNQTINPYYKYDTLEVLTNVFEDSKYIELTKTYRSSQEIIEYSNKVLGLNHVTAIRRDVNIPVIELEETDLKTDMESSVNEAMKYGKSIGIITKNDEEAIKIYDTLKGTLDITLIDSSSRTFSRKLVVIPVYMAKGLEFDSVIIYTDKNNKYTDKEKYLYYVAITRCQHKLIVYNQ
;
A
#
# COMPACT_ATOMS: atom_id res chain seq x y z
N MET A 1 -26.17 11.01 -18.68
CA MET A 1 -25.42 10.10 -17.81
C MET A 1 -25.02 10.68 -16.43
N ASN A 2 -25.24 11.95 -16.17
CA ASN A 2 -24.93 12.60 -14.88
C ASN A 2 -26.05 12.56 -13.82
N THR A 3 -27.25 12.18 -14.19
CA THR A 3 -28.42 12.17 -13.29
C THR A 3 -28.42 10.99 -12.30
N ILE A 4 -27.71 9.90 -12.63
CA ILE A 4 -27.65 8.70 -11.77
C ILE A 4 -26.71 8.89 -10.57
N LYS A 5 -25.69 9.75 -10.69
CA LYS A 5 -24.74 10.03 -9.58
C LYS A 5 -25.31 10.90 -8.45
N ILE A 6 -26.35 11.66 -8.73
CA ILE A 6 -27.02 12.52 -7.73
C ILE A 6 -28.04 11.73 -6.90
N CYS A 7 -28.76 10.78 -7.49
CA CYS A 7 -29.69 9.91 -6.75
C CYS A 7 -29.02 8.98 -5.72
N VAL A 8 -27.76 8.60 -5.93
CA VAL A 8 -27.01 7.77 -4.96
C VAL A 8 -26.61 8.58 -3.72
N LYS A 9 -26.38 9.91 -3.86
CA LYS A 9 -26.05 10.80 -2.72
C LYS A 9 -27.25 11.18 -1.86
N ILE A 10 -28.45 11.27 -2.44
CA ILE A 10 -29.69 11.59 -1.69
C ILE A 10 -30.09 10.42 -0.77
N LYS A 11 -29.90 9.17 -1.19
CA LYS A 11 -30.09 7.99 -0.32
C LYS A 11 -29.16 7.98 0.91
N TRP A 12 -28.08 8.75 0.89
CA TRP A 12 -27.13 8.84 1.98
C TRP A 12 -27.59 9.77 3.13
N LEU A 13 -28.31 10.84 2.80
CA LEU A 13 -28.92 11.76 3.78
C LEU A 13 -30.10 11.11 4.54
N ASP A 14 -30.85 10.22 3.88
CA ASP A 14 -31.90 9.45 4.55
C ASP A 14 -31.36 8.41 5.54
N ASN A 15 -30.18 7.86 5.29
CA ASN A 15 -29.49 7.00 6.26
C ASN A 15 -29.01 7.74 7.52
N ILE A 16 -28.72 9.04 7.44
CA ILE A 16 -28.36 9.87 8.61
C ILE A 16 -29.57 10.05 9.53
N ARG A 17 -30.80 10.15 8.99
CA ARG A 17 -32.04 10.21 9.78
C ARG A 17 -32.39 8.89 10.48
N LEU A 18 -31.97 7.75 9.94
CA LEU A 18 -32.24 6.42 10.50
C LEU A 18 -31.23 5.99 11.56
N ILE A 19 -30.00 6.50 11.54
CA ILE A 19 -28.95 6.18 12.53
C ILE A 19 -29.26 6.84 13.88
N ASN A 20 -29.90 8.00 13.91
CA ASN A 20 -30.27 8.70 15.15
C ASN A 20 -31.39 8.03 15.98
N LYS A 21 -32.04 6.96 15.50
CA LYS A 21 -33.13 6.29 16.20
C LYS A 21 -32.79 4.94 16.85
N ARG A 22 -31.58 4.39 16.68
CA ARG A 22 -31.24 3.00 17.12
C ARG A 22 -30.17 2.87 18.20
N PHE A 23 -29.63 3.94 18.76
CA PHE A 23 -28.59 3.84 19.81
C PHE A 23 -29.02 4.47 21.14
N TYR A 24 -30.17 4.07 21.67
CA TYR A 24 -30.43 4.14 23.10
C TYR A 24 -30.90 2.77 23.56
N ILE A 25 -30.19 2.22 24.56
CA ILE A 25 -30.53 1.21 25.56
C ILE A 25 -29.50 0.06 25.67
N LYS A 26 -28.88 0.05 26.87
CA LYS A 26 -28.30 -1.03 27.67
C LYS A 26 -26.91 -1.55 27.35
N LYS A 27 -25.91 -1.36 28.21
CA LYS A 27 -25.71 -2.14 29.46
C LYS A 27 -24.56 -1.57 30.30
N GLU A 28 -24.85 -1.15 31.48
CA GLU A 28 -23.90 -1.18 32.61
C GLU A 28 -23.75 -2.63 33.04
N ARG A 29 -22.52 -3.12 33.17
CA ARG A 29 -22.04 -3.92 34.30
C ARG A 29 -20.72 -4.62 33.98
N PHE A 30 -19.82 -4.51 34.99
CA PHE A 30 -18.61 -5.28 35.25
C PHE A 30 -17.33 -4.92 34.45
N PHE A 31 -16.51 -4.06 35.09
CA PHE A 31 -15.07 -4.12 34.97
C PHE A 31 -14.46 -4.32 36.36
N PRO A 32 -13.52 -5.28 36.52
CA PRO A 32 -12.82 -5.48 37.79
C PRO A 32 -11.84 -4.34 38.03
N ARG A 33 -11.83 -3.86 39.28
CA ARG A 33 -10.75 -3.03 39.84
C ARG A 33 -9.47 -3.87 39.87
N TYR A 34 -8.55 -3.63 38.93
CA TYR A 34 -7.15 -4.06 39.13
C TYR A 34 -6.19 -3.03 38.55
N ILE A 35 -5.24 -2.66 39.41
CA ILE A 35 -3.95 -1.99 39.21
C ILE A 35 -3.99 -0.47 39.10
N ARG A 36 -4.10 0.17 40.27
CA ARG A 36 -3.39 1.41 40.59
C ARG A 36 -2.00 1.03 41.09
N ARG A 37 -0.98 1.32 40.30
CA ARG A 37 0.37 1.63 40.82
C ARG A 37 1.19 2.23 39.67
N ASN A 38 1.60 3.43 39.90
CA ASN A 38 2.79 4.23 39.64
C ASN A 38 2.54 5.55 38.91
N MET A 39 2.87 6.63 39.62
CA MET A 39 2.81 8.06 39.26
C MET A 39 1.41 8.57 38.84
N GLU A 40 0.52 8.66 39.82
CA GLU A 40 -0.75 9.39 39.66
C GLU A 40 -0.44 10.87 39.48
N LEU A 41 -0.79 11.41 38.30
CA LEU A 41 -0.89 12.86 38.11
C LEU A 41 -1.78 13.46 39.21
N PRO A 42 -1.52 14.68 39.69
CA PRO A 42 -2.38 15.34 40.64
C PRO A 42 -3.84 15.34 40.13
N ILE A 43 -4.79 15.01 41.00
CA ILE A 43 -6.23 14.96 40.65
C ILE A 43 -6.70 16.29 40.04
N SER A 44 -6.07 17.39 40.42
CA SER A 44 -6.33 18.73 39.87
C SER A 44 -5.95 18.82 38.35
N GLU A 45 -4.86 18.18 37.94
CA GLU A 45 -4.45 18.13 36.53
C GLU A 45 -5.35 17.23 35.71
N ILE A 46 -5.71 16.06 36.23
CA ILE A 46 -6.65 15.15 35.56
C ILE A 46 -7.97 15.86 35.30
N LYS A 47 -8.53 16.54 36.30
CA LYS A 47 -9.76 17.34 36.17
C LYS A 47 -9.63 18.47 35.15
N LYS A 48 -8.45 19.11 35.07
CA LYS A 48 -8.18 20.14 34.04
C LYS A 48 -8.22 19.56 32.64
N GLU A 49 -7.60 18.42 32.43
CA GLU A 49 -7.59 17.75 31.12
C GLU A 49 -8.98 17.18 30.74
N GLU A 50 -9.73 16.64 31.73
CA GLU A 50 -11.12 16.23 31.51
C GLU A 50 -12.00 17.39 31.05
N LYS A 51 -11.80 18.58 31.66
CA LYS A 51 -12.52 19.80 31.27
C LYS A 51 -12.15 20.22 29.83
N VAL A 52 -10.86 20.26 29.49
CA VAL A 52 -10.40 20.58 28.13
C VAL A 52 -10.99 19.61 27.11
N LEU A 53 -11.03 18.32 27.43
CA LEU A 53 -11.65 17.30 26.57
C LEU A 53 -13.15 17.57 26.38
N ALA A 54 -13.87 17.84 27.47
CA ALA A 54 -15.32 18.15 27.42
C ALA A 54 -15.60 19.38 26.58
N ASP A 55 -14.83 20.46 26.78
CA ASP A 55 -14.96 21.72 26.05
C ASP A 55 -14.66 21.51 24.55
N THR A 56 -13.63 20.73 24.21
CA THR A 56 -13.27 20.39 22.83
C THR A 56 -14.37 19.56 22.15
N ILE A 57 -14.91 18.56 22.84
CA ILE A 57 -16.03 17.75 22.33
C ILE A 57 -17.27 18.60 22.08
N ALA A 58 -17.59 19.51 23.01
CA ALA A 58 -18.73 20.44 22.87
C ALA A 58 -18.54 21.35 21.65
N LEU A 59 -17.34 21.91 21.48
CA LEU A 59 -16.99 22.71 20.30
C LEU A 59 -17.17 21.92 18.98
N ILE A 60 -16.67 20.70 18.92
CA ILE A 60 -16.80 19.84 17.73
C ILE A 60 -18.28 19.57 17.42
N ARG A 61 -19.10 19.25 18.42
CA ARG A 61 -20.54 19.02 18.24
C ARG A 61 -21.28 20.26 17.74
N ASN A 62 -20.93 21.43 18.27
CA ASN A 62 -21.50 22.70 17.80
C ASN A 62 -21.11 22.97 16.34
N LYS A 63 -19.85 22.73 15.96
CA LYS A 63 -19.39 22.87 14.57
C LYS A 63 -20.06 21.88 13.63
N ILE A 64 -20.26 20.63 14.05
CA ILE A 64 -21.00 19.62 13.28
C ILE A 64 -22.42 20.12 13.01
N SER A 65 -23.10 20.66 14.01
CA SER A 65 -24.47 21.17 13.87
C SER A 65 -24.52 22.38 12.93
N SER A 66 -23.63 23.35 13.15
CA SER A 66 -23.55 24.59 12.33
C SER A 66 -23.22 24.30 10.87
N LEU A 67 -22.15 23.52 10.61
CA LEU A 67 -21.74 23.16 9.24
C LEU A 67 -22.78 22.29 8.55
N GLY A 68 -23.43 21.39 9.29
CA GLY A 68 -24.51 20.56 8.74
C GLY A 68 -25.69 21.39 8.27
N GLY A 69 -26.12 22.39 9.08
CA GLY A 69 -27.16 23.35 8.70
C GLY A 69 -26.78 24.19 7.47
N GLU A 70 -25.55 24.73 7.46
CA GLU A 70 -25.05 25.52 6.33
C GLU A 70 -25.00 24.70 5.01
N LEU A 71 -24.60 23.44 5.07
CA LEU A 71 -24.52 22.57 3.89
C LEU A 71 -25.92 22.25 3.33
N ILE A 72 -26.92 22.04 4.17
CA ILE A 72 -28.28 21.79 3.74
C ILE A 72 -28.85 23.03 3.05
N GLU A 73 -28.71 24.22 3.63
CA GLU A 73 -29.18 25.47 3.04
C GLU A 73 -28.55 25.78 1.70
N ARG A 74 -27.24 25.50 1.55
CA ARG A 74 -26.52 25.69 0.29
C ARG A 74 -26.86 24.67 -0.77
N ASP A 75 -27.17 23.44 -0.41
CA ASP A 75 -27.60 22.39 -1.35
C ASP A 75 -28.97 22.75 -1.94
N GLU A 76 -29.89 23.29 -1.12
CA GLU A 76 -31.16 23.80 -1.59
C GLU A 76 -30.99 24.98 -2.58
N LYS A 77 -30.15 25.98 -2.25
CA LYS A 77 -29.84 27.10 -3.14
C LYS A 77 -29.16 26.67 -4.45
N ALA A 78 -28.27 25.67 -4.40
CA ALA A 78 -27.62 25.15 -5.61
C ALA A 78 -28.61 24.41 -6.53
N LEU A 79 -29.59 23.73 -5.96
CA LEU A 79 -30.68 23.12 -6.74
C LEU A 79 -31.58 24.15 -7.41
N GLU A 80 -31.97 25.19 -6.68
CA GLU A 80 -32.77 26.30 -7.22
C GLU A 80 -32.02 27.03 -8.35
N PHE A 81 -30.72 27.29 -8.16
CA PHE A 81 -29.88 27.92 -9.18
C PHE A 81 -29.74 27.07 -10.45
N LYS A 82 -29.56 25.74 -10.30
CA LYS A 82 -29.51 24.83 -11.46
C LYS A 82 -30.86 24.80 -12.21
N LYS A 83 -31.93 24.83 -11.47
CA LYS A 83 -33.28 24.90 -12.07
C LYS A 83 -33.48 26.19 -12.83
N PHE A 84 -33.06 27.32 -12.23
CA PHE A 84 -33.09 28.64 -12.90
C PHE A 84 -32.27 28.65 -14.19
N MET A 85 -31.03 28.12 -14.17
CA MET A 85 -30.20 28.02 -15.37
C MET A 85 -30.80 27.13 -16.46
N TRP A 86 -31.47 26.05 -16.08
CA TRP A 86 -32.12 25.15 -17.03
C TRP A 86 -33.34 25.81 -17.68
N ASP A 87 -34.16 26.46 -16.88
CA ASP A 87 -35.40 27.10 -17.33
C ASP A 87 -35.12 28.34 -18.19
N ASN A 88 -34.02 29.05 -18.00
CA ASN A 88 -33.67 30.28 -18.74
C ASN A 88 -32.51 30.10 -19.75
N LYS A 89 -32.15 28.87 -20.09
CA LYS A 89 -30.97 28.54 -20.94
C LYS A 89 -31.07 29.20 -22.34
N SER A 90 -32.23 29.45 -22.88
CA SER A 90 -32.45 30.11 -24.18
C SER A 90 -32.25 31.62 -24.15
N ASP A 91 -32.36 32.24 -22.99
CA ASP A 91 -32.40 33.70 -22.81
C ASP A 91 -31.10 34.26 -22.26
N LEU A 92 -30.17 33.41 -21.83
CA LEU A 92 -28.88 33.81 -21.31
C LEU A 92 -27.80 33.86 -22.38
N ASP A 93 -26.98 34.96 -22.33
CA ASP A 93 -25.81 35.05 -23.18
C ASP A 93 -24.81 33.96 -22.91
N PRO A 94 -24.17 33.33 -23.94
CA PRO A 94 -23.18 32.26 -23.76
C PRO A 94 -22.00 32.61 -22.83
N ALA A 95 -21.59 33.88 -22.79
CA ALA A 95 -20.51 34.35 -21.89
C ALA A 95 -20.99 34.44 -20.45
N GLU A 96 -22.20 34.92 -20.22
CA GLU A 96 -22.85 34.95 -18.90
C GLU A 96 -23.09 33.53 -18.39
N LEU A 97 -23.61 32.65 -19.23
CA LEU A 97 -23.82 31.25 -18.90
C LEU A 97 -22.51 30.54 -18.46
N LYS A 98 -21.42 30.81 -19.17
CA LYS A 98 -20.08 30.24 -18.83
C LYS A 98 -19.56 30.78 -17.49
N THR A 99 -19.76 32.05 -17.19
CA THR A 99 -19.38 32.65 -15.91
C THR A 99 -20.18 32.07 -14.77
N MET A 100 -21.51 31.97 -14.92
CA MET A 100 -22.41 31.39 -13.93
C MET A 100 -22.12 29.89 -13.68
N MET A 101 -21.75 29.13 -14.72
CA MET A 101 -21.30 27.73 -14.56
C MET A 101 -19.97 27.64 -13.80
N SER A 102 -19.02 28.53 -14.06
CA SER A 102 -17.73 28.56 -13.36
C SER A 102 -17.90 28.88 -11.87
N ASP A 103 -18.76 29.84 -11.54
CA ASP A 103 -19.07 30.23 -10.15
C ASP A 103 -19.80 29.07 -9.42
N SER A 104 -20.73 28.40 -10.09
CA SER A 104 -21.41 27.21 -9.56
C SER A 104 -20.43 26.07 -9.28
N ASP A 105 -19.47 25.83 -10.17
CA ASP A 105 -18.44 24.78 -9.99
C ASP A 105 -17.51 25.11 -8.80
N LEU A 106 -17.18 26.38 -8.59
CA LEU A 106 -16.42 26.85 -7.44
C LEU A 106 -17.20 26.62 -6.14
N GLU A 107 -18.47 27.00 -6.12
CA GLU A 107 -19.35 26.82 -4.94
C GLU A 107 -19.53 25.34 -4.58
N ILE A 108 -19.76 24.51 -5.59
CA ILE A 108 -19.82 23.04 -5.42
C ILE A 108 -18.50 22.49 -4.86
N SER A 109 -17.36 22.99 -5.35
CA SER A 109 -16.04 22.58 -4.84
C SER A 109 -15.85 22.95 -3.37
N LEU A 110 -16.29 24.15 -2.95
CA LEU A 110 -16.26 24.59 -1.56
C LEU A 110 -17.19 23.76 -0.66
N MET A 111 -18.40 23.45 -1.14
CA MET A 111 -19.34 22.56 -0.45
C MET A 111 -18.76 21.15 -0.24
N LEU A 112 -18.11 20.60 -1.25
CA LEU A 112 -17.45 19.29 -1.13
C LEU A 112 -16.34 19.30 -0.08
N LYS A 113 -15.52 20.37 -0.03
CA LYS A 113 -14.48 20.51 1.01
C LYS A 113 -15.06 20.63 2.41
N LYS A 114 -16.14 21.43 2.58
CA LYS A 114 -16.86 21.54 3.86
C LYS A 114 -17.49 20.20 4.27
N GLY A 115 -18.05 19.44 3.31
CA GLY A 115 -18.58 18.10 3.54
C GLY A 115 -17.51 17.10 3.97
N ASP A 116 -16.34 17.13 3.33
CA ASP A 116 -15.20 16.30 3.73
C ASP A 116 -14.71 16.68 5.16
N TYR A 117 -14.67 17.97 5.49
CA TYR A 117 -14.32 18.43 6.84
C TYR A 117 -15.36 18.00 7.89
N LEU A 118 -16.64 18.13 7.57
CA LEU A 118 -17.72 17.66 8.42
C LEU A 118 -17.62 16.15 8.72
N GLN A 119 -17.29 15.34 7.72
CA GLN A 119 -17.03 13.90 7.90
C GLN A 119 -15.86 13.65 8.87
N LYS A 120 -14.78 14.43 8.76
CA LYS A 120 -13.64 14.35 9.68
C LYS A 120 -14.06 14.69 11.12
N LEU A 121 -14.82 15.74 11.30
CA LEU A 121 -15.35 16.13 12.63
C LEU A 121 -16.24 15.03 13.25
N TYR A 122 -17.09 14.37 12.47
CA TYR A 122 -17.89 13.23 12.96
C TYR A 122 -17.01 12.07 13.45
N ARG A 123 -15.90 11.81 12.80
CA ARG A 123 -14.97 10.74 13.21
C ARG A 123 -14.28 11.05 14.54
N ILE A 124 -13.87 12.30 14.75
CA ILE A 124 -13.11 12.71 15.94
C ILE A 124 -14.01 13.19 17.09
N GLN A 125 -15.34 13.25 16.94
CA GLN A 125 -16.24 13.85 17.91
C GLN A 125 -16.13 13.28 19.33
N ASN A 126 -15.72 12.01 19.47
CA ASN A 126 -15.54 11.34 20.76
C ASN A 126 -14.08 11.03 21.08
N ASN A 127 -13.15 11.35 20.18
CA ASN A 127 -11.71 11.15 20.35
C ASN A 127 -10.94 12.22 19.57
N PRO A 128 -10.94 13.48 20.06
CA PRO A 128 -10.46 14.61 19.30
C PRO A 128 -8.93 14.68 19.19
N TYR A 129 -8.19 14.20 20.18
CA TYR A 129 -6.73 14.24 20.22
C TYR A 129 -6.16 13.04 20.97
N PHE A 130 -4.90 12.76 20.73
CA PHE A 130 -4.18 11.63 21.33
C PHE A 130 -2.88 12.05 22.00
N GLY A 131 -2.40 13.27 21.75
CA GLY A 131 -1.17 13.79 22.33
C GLY A 131 -1.24 15.29 22.57
N SER A 132 -0.33 15.79 23.39
CA SER A 132 -0.04 17.22 23.49
C SER A 132 1.43 17.46 23.81
N ILE A 133 1.90 18.64 23.41
CA ILE A 133 3.17 19.22 23.86
C ILE A 133 2.90 20.60 24.46
N ILE A 134 3.71 20.98 25.43
CA ILE A 134 3.86 22.39 25.81
C ILE A 134 5.13 22.85 25.12
N PHE A 135 4.97 23.77 24.19
CA PHE A 135 6.06 24.38 23.44
C PHE A 135 6.23 25.83 23.86
N LYS A 136 7.45 26.19 24.22
CA LYS A 136 7.85 27.52 24.62
C LYS A 136 8.84 28.07 23.61
N ASP A 137 8.54 29.20 23.00
CA ASP A 137 9.49 29.98 22.22
C ASP A 137 9.90 31.25 22.99
N ASP A 138 10.57 32.15 22.32
CA ASP A 138 11.03 33.43 22.91
C ASP A 138 9.89 34.39 23.28
N VAL A 139 8.65 34.12 22.80
CA VAL A 139 7.50 35.02 22.91
C VAL A 139 6.45 34.48 23.89
N GLU A 140 6.10 33.21 23.78
CA GLU A 140 5.00 32.61 24.50
C GLU A 140 5.17 31.12 24.82
N GLU A 141 4.38 30.60 25.72
CA GLU A 141 4.26 29.18 26.05
C GLU A 141 2.86 28.69 25.68
N ASN A 142 2.77 27.74 24.75
CA ASN A 142 1.51 27.25 24.24
C ASN A 142 1.35 25.73 24.44
N THR A 143 0.16 25.30 24.83
CA THR A 143 -0.23 23.88 24.83
C THR A 143 -0.83 23.54 23.46
N ILE A 144 -0.20 22.58 22.77
CA ILE A 144 -0.57 22.14 21.43
C ILE A 144 -1.15 20.74 21.55
N TYR A 145 -2.46 20.60 21.38
CA TYR A 145 -3.14 19.30 21.31
C TYR A 145 -3.06 18.75 19.90
N ILE A 146 -2.78 17.46 19.75
CA ILE A 146 -2.47 16.79 18.47
C ILE A 146 -3.52 15.71 18.21
N GLY A 147 -4.19 15.80 17.06
CA GLY A 147 -5.21 14.86 16.61
C GLY A 147 -5.07 14.52 15.11
N ILE A 148 -5.99 13.74 14.59
CA ILE A 148 -6.03 13.34 13.18
C ILE A 148 -6.68 14.39 12.26
N CYS A 149 -7.27 15.44 12.84
CA CYS A 149 -7.87 16.55 12.12
C CYS A 149 -7.71 17.82 12.96
N HIS A 150 -7.49 18.97 12.31
CA HIS A 150 -7.49 20.23 13.01
C HIS A 150 -8.91 20.63 13.46
N VAL A 151 -8.98 21.26 14.61
CA VAL A 151 -10.21 21.89 15.15
C VAL A 151 -9.85 23.32 15.50
N GLU A 152 -10.45 24.28 14.80
CA GLU A 152 -10.24 25.71 15.01
C GLU A 152 -11.58 26.43 15.25
N ASP A 153 -11.56 27.50 16.02
CA ASP A 153 -12.68 28.39 16.17
C ASP A 153 -12.17 29.82 16.39
N ASN A 154 -12.73 30.80 15.65
CA ASN A 154 -12.32 32.20 15.71
C ASN A 154 -10.79 32.39 15.62
N LEU A 155 -10.14 31.75 14.62
CA LEU A 155 -8.69 31.76 14.39
C LEU A 155 -7.84 31.13 15.50
N LYS A 156 -8.45 30.49 16.48
CA LYS A 156 -7.75 29.74 17.53
C LYS A 156 -7.83 28.25 17.24
N PHE A 157 -6.67 27.60 17.22
CA PHE A 157 -6.58 26.15 17.12
C PHE A 157 -6.75 25.49 18.49
N TYR A 158 -7.72 24.58 18.59
CA TYR A 158 -7.95 23.73 19.76
C TYR A 158 -7.28 22.37 19.61
N VAL A 159 -7.23 21.85 18.38
CA VAL A 159 -6.52 20.62 18.02
C VAL A 159 -5.78 20.85 16.72
N HIS A 160 -4.51 20.51 16.69
CA HIS A 160 -3.68 20.54 15.49
C HIS A 160 -3.69 19.18 14.81
N ASP A 161 -3.76 19.19 13.48
CA ASP A 161 -3.57 17.97 12.69
C ASP A 161 -2.13 17.48 12.87
N TRP A 162 -1.95 16.18 13.13
CA TRP A 162 -0.64 15.57 13.37
C TRP A 162 0.36 15.80 12.22
N ARG A 163 -0.14 16.07 11.02
CA ARG A 163 0.67 16.34 9.81
C ARG A 163 1.21 17.76 9.76
N SER A 164 0.69 18.68 10.56
CA SER A 164 1.16 20.06 10.58
C SER A 164 2.64 20.15 11.01
N PRO A 165 3.38 21.17 10.54
CA PRO A 165 4.79 21.32 10.85
C PRO A 165 5.12 21.29 12.34
N ILE A 166 4.39 22.03 13.16
CA ILE A 166 4.62 22.11 14.61
C ILE A 166 4.44 20.75 15.31
N CYS A 167 3.56 19.88 14.79
CA CYS A 167 3.34 18.55 15.35
C CYS A 167 4.52 17.59 15.10
N SER A 168 5.49 17.93 14.23
CA SER A 168 6.71 17.14 14.09
C SER A 168 7.49 17.06 15.40
N LEU A 169 7.42 18.13 16.22
CA LEU A 169 8.07 18.21 17.52
C LEU A 169 7.69 17.04 18.44
N PHE A 170 6.43 16.59 18.38
CA PHE A 170 5.95 15.46 19.17
C PHE A 170 6.65 14.13 18.81
N TYR A 171 7.08 13.96 17.57
CA TYR A 171 7.69 12.73 17.07
C TYR A 171 9.22 12.78 17.03
N ASP A 172 9.78 13.97 16.82
CA ASP A 172 11.23 14.13 16.54
C ASP A 172 12.02 14.46 17.80
N TYR A 173 11.38 14.95 18.87
CA TYR A 173 12.07 15.45 20.07
C TYR A 173 11.48 14.88 21.35
N GLU A 174 12.33 14.72 22.33
CA GLU A 174 11.97 14.57 23.75
C GLU A 174 11.79 15.95 24.41
N VAL A 175 11.54 15.98 25.73
CA VAL A 175 11.50 17.23 26.50
C VAL A 175 12.88 17.90 26.44
N GLY A 176 12.92 19.19 26.11
CA GLY A 176 14.14 19.99 25.94
C GLY A 176 14.14 20.83 24.68
N PRO A 177 15.33 21.33 24.28
CA PRO A 177 15.49 22.20 23.11
C PRO A 177 15.04 21.51 21.83
N CYS A 178 14.29 22.24 21.00
CA CYS A 178 13.74 21.69 19.76
C CYS A 178 13.61 22.77 18.68
N GLN A 179 13.37 22.33 17.44
CA GLN A 179 13.08 23.23 16.31
C GLN A 179 12.23 22.54 15.25
N TYR A 180 11.44 23.31 14.54
CA TYR A 180 10.68 22.82 13.37
C TYR A 180 10.71 23.79 12.23
N SER A 181 10.52 23.27 10.99
CA SER A 181 10.42 24.10 9.78
C SER A 181 8.98 24.54 9.56
N ALA A 182 8.75 25.83 9.54
CA ALA A 182 7.49 26.47 9.14
C ALA A 182 7.66 27.17 7.79
N PRO A 183 6.58 27.54 7.09
CA PRO A 183 6.66 28.31 5.85
C PRO A 183 7.46 29.61 5.96
N GLY A 184 7.53 30.22 7.15
CA GLY A 184 8.28 31.43 7.45
C GLY A 184 9.75 31.21 7.86
N GLY A 185 10.22 29.95 7.94
CA GLY A 185 11.58 29.61 8.35
C GLY A 185 11.63 28.60 9.49
N ILE A 186 12.80 28.45 10.11
CA ILE A 186 13.03 27.57 11.25
C ILE A 186 12.62 28.27 12.54
N ILE A 187 11.69 27.67 13.27
CA ILE A 187 11.26 28.12 14.61
C ILE A 187 11.97 27.27 15.66
N LYS A 188 12.64 27.93 16.58
CA LYS A 188 13.35 27.29 17.69
C LYS A 188 12.59 27.52 18.98
N GLY A 189 12.73 26.61 19.94
CA GLY A 189 12.12 26.71 21.26
C GLY A 189 12.45 25.50 22.10
N GLU A 190 11.62 25.24 23.08
CA GLU A 190 11.79 24.16 24.04
C GLU A 190 10.46 23.45 24.28
N ILE A 191 10.48 22.12 24.30
CA ILE A 191 9.35 21.32 24.80
C ILE A 191 9.50 21.21 26.31
N THR A 192 8.58 21.78 27.06
CA THR A 192 8.59 21.70 28.52
C THR A 192 7.79 20.53 29.06
N ARG A 193 6.83 20.03 28.28
CA ARG A 193 6.02 18.83 28.60
C ARG A 193 5.56 18.13 27.33
N LYS A 194 5.58 16.79 27.35
CA LYS A 194 5.03 15.92 26.31
C LYS A 194 4.08 14.91 26.96
N ARG A 195 2.84 14.83 26.47
CA ARG A 195 1.78 14.04 27.10
C ARG A 195 1.01 13.22 26.06
N GLN A 196 0.67 11.99 26.41
CA GLN A 196 -0.19 11.11 25.63
C GLN A 196 -1.52 10.86 26.32
N TYR A 197 -2.59 10.70 25.55
CA TYR A 197 -3.94 10.47 26.04
C TYR A 197 -4.54 9.21 25.42
N THR A 198 -5.20 8.40 26.25
CA THR A 198 -6.12 7.36 25.81
C THR A 198 -7.54 7.84 26.08
N ILE A 199 -8.26 8.19 25.00
CA ILE A 199 -9.66 8.66 25.08
C ILE A 199 -10.52 7.57 24.45
N LYS A 200 -11.61 7.18 25.10
CA LYS A 200 -12.57 6.22 24.58
C LYS A 200 -14.00 6.70 24.85
N ASP A 201 -14.82 6.76 23.80
CA ASP A 201 -16.22 7.20 23.87
C ASP A 201 -16.40 8.57 24.56
N GLY A 202 -15.48 9.51 24.31
CA GLY A 202 -15.49 10.85 24.88
C GLY A 202 -15.04 10.93 26.34
N LYS A 203 -14.48 9.84 26.89
CA LYS A 203 -13.96 9.77 28.26
C LYS A 203 -12.46 9.58 28.26
N LEU A 204 -11.78 10.30 29.12
CA LEU A 204 -10.36 10.17 29.36
C LEU A 204 -10.10 8.89 30.17
N ILE A 205 -9.38 7.93 29.63
CA ILE A 205 -9.08 6.65 30.28
C ILE A 205 -7.70 6.70 30.94
N HIS A 206 -6.67 7.14 30.19
CA HIS A 206 -5.31 7.25 30.68
C HIS A 206 -4.66 8.54 30.20
N ILE A 207 -3.76 9.06 31.03
CA ILE A 207 -2.87 10.19 30.71
C ILE A 207 -1.46 9.76 31.09
N PHE A 208 -0.50 10.03 30.21
CA PHE A 208 0.89 9.68 30.42
C PHE A 208 1.79 10.86 30.10
N ASP A 209 2.63 11.27 31.04
CA ASP A 209 3.66 12.29 30.85
C ASP A 209 4.97 11.63 30.44
N ASN A 210 5.48 11.96 29.24
CA ASN A 210 6.74 11.46 28.69
C ASN A 210 7.96 12.23 29.21
N ASN A 211 8.08 12.42 30.52
CA ASN A 211 9.22 13.12 31.13
C ASN A 211 10.35 12.17 31.55
N ILE A 212 10.16 10.87 31.39
CA ILE A 212 11.15 9.83 31.72
C ILE A 212 11.24 8.95 30.49
N ASN A 213 12.43 8.47 30.15
CA ASN A 213 12.62 7.44 29.13
C ASN A 213 11.55 6.36 29.31
N ILE A 214 10.43 6.53 28.64
CA ILE A 214 9.40 5.50 28.54
C ILE A 214 9.92 4.56 27.46
N ASP A 215 11.00 3.93 27.80
CA ASP A 215 11.35 2.67 27.24
C ASP A 215 10.27 1.69 27.69
N ASP A 216 9.46 1.25 26.73
CA ASP A 216 8.85 -0.04 26.67
C ASP A 216 7.54 -0.34 27.43
N GLU A 217 7.30 0.05 28.68
CA GLU A 217 6.13 -0.46 29.42
C GLU A 217 4.80 0.00 28.80
N LEU A 218 4.71 1.22 28.33
CA LEU A 218 3.49 1.81 27.77
C LEU A 218 3.27 1.37 26.33
N LEU A 219 4.35 1.31 25.56
CA LEU A 219 4.31 0.75 24.20
C LEU A 219 3.97 -0.75 24.28
N GLN A 220 4.51 -1.47 25.29
CA GLN A 220 4.18 -2.86 25.58
C GLN A 220 2.72 -3.02 26.00
N GLU A 221 2.18 -2.16 26.87
CA GLU A 221 0.77 -2.23 27.27
C GLU A 221 -0.18 -1.87 26.10
N VAL A 222 0.17 -0.87 25.29
CA VAL A 222 -0.57 -0.52 24.07
C VAL A 222 -0.48 -1.64 23.04
N LEU A 223 0.68 -2.25 22.86
CA LEU A 223 0.88 -3.36 21.93
C LEU A 223 0.28 -4.67 22.47
N ALA A 224 0.36 -4.94 23.77
CA ALA A 224 -0.24 -6.12 24.39
C ALA A 224 -1.78 -6.06 24.38
N ASN A 225 -2.37 -4.87 24.51
CA ASN A 225 -3.82 -4.64 24.40
C ASN A 225 -4.30 -4.50 22.93
N ALA A 226 -3.40 -4.46 21.96
CA ALA A 226 -3.72 -4.33 20.52
C ALA A 226 -4.34 -5.59 19.90
N SER A 227 -4.39 -6.70 20.62
CA SER A 227 -5.00 -7.95 20.16
C SER A 227 -6.53 -7.91 20.01
N ASN A 228 -7.17 -6.85 20.48
CA ASN A 228 -8.61 -6.62 20.33
C ASN A 228 -8.86 -5.31 19.59
N ASP A 229 -9.40 -5.42 18.40
CA ASP A 229 -9.86 -4.38 17.49
C ASP A 229 -8.76 -3.65 16.70
N LYS A 230 -8.69 -3.96 15.39
CA LYS A 230 -8.15 -3.14 14.30
C LYS A 230 -6.87 -2.39 14.69
N MET A 231 -5.79 -2.56 13.99
CA MET A 231 -4.53 -1.83 14.22
C MET A 231 -4.84 -0.42 14.73
N LYS A 232 -4.76 -0.24 16.05
CA LYS A 232 -5.08 1.04 16.70
C LYS A 232 -4.10 2.07 16.14
N ASN A 233 -4.64 3.21 15.76
CA ASN A 233 -3.96 4.40 15.26
C ASN A 233 -2.49 4.45 15.69
N ILE A 234 -1.60 4.02 14.79
CA ILE A 234 -0.15 4.02 14.98
C ILE A 234 0.38 5.47 15.08
N VAL A 235 -0.44 6.45 14.73
CA VAL A 235 -0.10 7.87 14.83
C VAL A 235 0.48 8.25 16.20
N ASN A 236 0.06 7.57 17.26
CA ASN A 236 0.57 7.82 18.62
C ASN A 236 1.96 7.25 18.88
N THR A 237 2.39 6.28 18.08
CA THR A 237 3.60 5.48 18.29
C THR A 237 4.63 5.62 17.18
N ILE A 238 4.43 6.59 16.27
CA ILE A 238 5.41 6.89 15.22
C ILE A 238 6.73 7.30 15.89
N GLN A 239 7.76 6.53 15.61
CA GLN A 239 9.11 6.82 16.10
C GLN A 239 9.85 7.81 15.20
N MET A 240 10.91 8.43 15.71
CA MET A 240 11.69 9.43 14.98
C MET A 240 12.20 8.91 13.62
N GLU A 241 12.68 7.66 13.56
CA GLU A 241 13.15 7.05 12.30
C GLU A 241 12.01 6.93 11.27
N GLN A 242 10.82 6.51 11.72
CA GLN A 242 9.63 6.40 10.89
C GLN A 242 9.13 7.78 10.44
N ASN A 243 9.13 8.77 11.35
CA ASN A 243 8.71 10.13 11.06
C ASN A 243 9.55 10.79 9.97
N LYS A 244 10.87 10.52 9.95
CA LYS A 244 11.77 10.97 8.88
C LYS A 244 11.34 10.46 7.50
N VAL A 245 10.89 9.21 7.41
CA VAL A 245 10.37 8.62 6.16
C VAL A 245 9.03 9.24 5.79
N ILE A 246 8.10 9.35 6.76
CA ILE A 246 6.75 9.86 6.56
C ILE A 246 6.77 11.30 6.04
N ARG A 247 7.58 12.17 6.64
CA ARG A 247 7.62 13.62 6.34
C ARG A 247 8.61 14.02 5.27
N ASN A 248 9.36 13.08 4.70
CA ASN A 248 10.31 13.40 3.65
C ASN A 248 9.58 13.82 2.36
N THR A 249 9.71 15.08 1.98
CA THR A 249 9.19 15.65 0.73
C THR A 249 10.29 16.23 -0.15
N SER A 250 11.56 16.23 0.35
CA SER A 250 12.72 16.74 -0.39
C SER A 250 13.18 15.76 -1.47
N ASP A 251 13.11 14.47 -1.17
CA ASP A 251 13.59 13.44 -2.08
C ASP A 251 12.44 12.92 -2.94
N ARG A 252 12.68 12.83 -4.26
CA ARG A 252 11.67 12.38 -5.22
C ARG A 252 11.28 10.94 -4.98
N ASN A 253 12.27 10.09 -4.76
CA ASN A 253 12.08 8.67 -4.57
C ASN A 253 12.66 8.24 -3.21
N LEU A 254 11.93 7.39 -2.49
CA LEU A 254 12.39 6.79 -1.24
C LEU A 254 12.46 5.28 -1.37
N ILE A 255 13.59 4.71 -0.95
CA ILE A 255 13.80 3.28 -0.83
C ILE A 255 14.02 2.98 0.65
N VAL A 256 13.13 2.23 1.25
CA VAL A 256 13.11 1.96 2.70
C VAL A 256 13.31 0.47 2.92
N GLN A 257 14.48 0.12 3.43
CA GLN A 257 14.74 -1.22 3.91
C GLN A 257 14.45 -1.28 5.40
N GLY A 258 13.55 -2.15 5.80
CA GLY A 258 13.21 -2.30 7.21
C GLY A 258 13.10 -3.77 7.58
N ILE A 259 13.51 -4.09 8.80
CA ILE A 259 13.40 -5.45 9.34
C ILE A 259 11.93 -5.84 9.60
N ALA A 260 11.71 -7.13 9.82
CA ALA A 260 10.40 -7.64 10.23
C ALA A 260 9.84 -6.86 11.44
N GLY A 261 8.59 -6.40 11.35
CA GLY A 261 7.96 -5.66 12.44
C GLY A 261 8.43 -4.23 12.65
N SER A 262 9.24 -3.64 11.75
CA SER A 262 9.63 -2.21 11.82
C SER A 262 8.50 -1.23 11.44
N GLY A 263 7.32 -1.74 11.08
CA GLY A 263 6.16 -0.91 10.72
C GLY A 263 6.21 -0.34 9.31
N LYS A 264 6.96 -0.94 8.37
CA LYS A 264 7.09 -0.48 6.97
C LYS A 264 5.78 -0.10 6.30
N THR A 265 4.83 -1.01 6.31
CA THR A 265 3.51 -0.80 5.73
C THR A 265 2.77 0.36 6.36
N SER A 266 2.82 0.45 7.68
CA SER A 266 2.22 1.55 8.42
C SER A 266 2.87 2.88 8.05
N VAL A 267 4.19 2.93 7.98
CA VAL A 267 4.96 4.09 7.53
C VAL A 267 4.53 4.50 6.11
N ALA A 268 4.34 3.53 5.20
CA ALA A 268 3.87 3.80 3.84
C ALA A 268 2.49 4.48 3.83
N LEU A 269 1.53 3.99 4.61
CA LEU A 269 0.18 4.54 4.68
C LEU A 269 0.14 5.92 5.33
N HIS A 270 0.91 6.12 6.40
CA HIS A 270 1.06 7.43 7.03
C HIS A 270 1.73 8.43 6.08
N ARG A 271 2.74 7.98 5.32
CA ARG A 271 3.36 8.81 4.29
C ARG A 271 2.36 9.21 3.20
N ILE A 272 1.53 8.29 2.73
CA ILE A 272 0.46 8.62 1.78
C ILE A 272 -0.47 9.69 2.37
N ALA A 273 -0.93 9.51 3.61
CA ALA A 273 -1.78 10.49 4.28
C ALA A 273 -1.07 11.85 4.45
N PHE A 274 0.23 11.85 4.73
CA PHE A 274 1.04 13.06 4.82
C PHE A 274 1.19 13.76 3.45
N LEU A 275 1.50 13.02 2.38
CA LEU A 275 1.63 13.57 1.03
C LEU A 275 0.32 14.15 0.50
N LEU A 276 -0.83 13.49 0.77
CA LEU A 276 -2.17 14.01 0.44
C LEU A 276 -2.49 15.32 1.17
N TYR A 277 -1.99 15.49 2.40
CA TYR A 277 -2.14 16.72 3.16
C TYR A 277 -1.21 17.84 2.67
N GLN A 278 0.06 17.51 2.42
CA GLN A 278 1.12 18.50 2.16
C GLN A 278 1.15 18.98 0.70
N ILE A 279 0.88 18.11 -0.28
CA ILE A 279 1.06 18.39 -1.69
C ILE A 279 -0.29 18.74 -2.34
N LYS A 280 -0.52 20.01 -2.66
CA LYS A 280 -1.81 20.52 -3.17
C LYS A 280 -2.31 19.85 -4.46
N ASN A 281 -1.41 19.36 -5.30
CA ASN A 281 -1.75 18.80 -6.62
C ASN A 281 -1.81 17.27 -6.63
N ILE A 282 -1.81 16.60 -5.48
CA ILE A 282 -1.99 15.16 -5.34
C ILE A 282 -3.34 14.89 -4.70
N THR A 283 -4.08 13.98 -5.30
CA THR A 283 -5.34 13.44 -4.78
C THR A 283 -5.23 11.93 -4.66
N SER A 284 -6.15 11.28 -3.95
CA SER A 284 -6.19 9.82 -3.84
C SER A 284 -6.23 9.10 -5.19
N ASN A 285 -6.76 9.74 -6.25
CA ASN A 285 -6.79 9.20 -7.61
C ASN A 285 -5.43 9.20 -8.32
N ASN A 286 -4.47 10.01 -7.85
CA ASN A 286 -3.12 10.12 -8.40
C ASN A 286 -2.11 9.21 -7.68
N ILE A 287 -2.54 8.44 -6.69
CA ILE A 287 -1.71 7.50 -5.96
C ILE A 287 -2.07 6.08 -6.36
N LEU A 288 -1.05 5.26 -6.60
CA LEU A 288 -1.19 3.83 -6.88
C LEU A 288 -0.34 3.03 -5.88
N ILE A 289 -0.97 2.08 -5.20
CA ILE A 289 -0.30 1.17 -4.28
C ILE A 289 -0.20 -0.21 -4.94
N PHE A 290 1.02 -0.73 -5.04
CA PHE A 290 1.26 -2.13 -5.36
C PHE A 290 1.33 -2.92 -4.05
N SER A 291 0.30 -3.68 -3.76
CA SER A 291 0.19 -4.53 -2.57
C SER A 291 0.61 -5.97 -2.85
N PRO A 292 1.10 -6.71 -1.84
CA PRO A 292 1.55 -8.08 -2.03
C PRO A 292 0.40 -9.05 -2.35
N ASN A 293 -0.78 -8.82 -1.79
CA ASN A 293 -1.96 -9.67 -2.00
C ASN A 293 -3.28 -8.94 -1.73
N LYS A 294 -4.41 -9.58 -2.06
CA LYS A 294 -5.76 -8.99 -1.90
C LYS A 294 -6.19 -8.83 -0.43
N VAL A 295 -5.72 -9.67 0.48
CA VAL A 295 -6.04 -9.55 1.91
C VAL A 295 -5.42 -8.27 2.48
N PHE A 296 -4.23 -7.94 2.01
CA PHE A 296 -3.55 -6.70 2.35
C PHE A 296 -4.27 -5.46 1.81
N SER A 297 -4.91 -5.59 0.65
CA SER A 297 -5.77 -4.56 0.06
C SER A 297 -6.92 -4.16 0.99
N GLU A 298 -7.57 -5.12 1.59
CA GLU A 298 -8.65 -4.87 2.57
C GLU A 298 -8.13 -4.13 3.80
N TYR A 299 -6.92 -4.46 4.26
CA TYR A 299 -6.25 -3.75 5.34
C TYR A 299 -6.02 -2.27 5.01
N ILE A 300 -5.43 -1.97 3.84
CA ILE A 300 -5.17 -0.59 3.38
C ILE A 300 -6.48 0.20 3.31
N SER A 301 -7.54 -0.40 2.76
CA SER A 301 -8.84 0.25 2.59
C SER A 301 -9.50 0.67 3.91
N ASN A 302 -9.10 0.06 5.03
CA ASN A 302 -9.57 0.42 6.37
C ASN A 302 -8.70 1.48 7.04
N VAL A 303 -7.37 1.43 6.85
CA VAL A 303 -6.42 2.30 7.57
C VAL A 303 -6.41 3.73 7.03
N LEU A 304 -6.42 3.96 5.71
CA LEU A 304 -6.41 5.31 5.15
C LEU A 304 -7.60 6.17 5.63
N PRO A 305 -8.84 5.64 5.68
CA PRO A 305 -9.94 6.37 6.30
C PRO A 305 -9.74 6.69 7.78
N GLU A 306 -9.09 5.81 8.55
CA GLU A 306 -8.77 6.08 9.97
C GLU A 306 -7.77 7.24 10.11
N LEU A 307 -6.87 7.43 9.13
CA LEU A 307 -5.94 8.56 9.05
C LEU A 307 -6.60 9.86 8.53
N GLY A 308 -7.89 9.84 8.25
CA GLY A 308 -8.65 11.01 7.79
C GLY A 308 -8.63 11.20 6.28
N GLU A 309 -8.16 10.23 5.50
CA GLU A 309 -8.02 10.32 4.04
C GLU A 309 -9.00 9.39 3.29
N LYS A 310 -9.17 9.66 1.99
CA LYS A 310 -9.95 8.79 1.10
C LYS A 310 -9.06 7.65 0.61
N ASN A 311 -9.68 6.50 0.31
CA ASN A 311 -8.96 5.37 -0.27
C ASN A 311 -8.32 5.74 -1.60
N THR A 312 -7.13 5.23 -1.83
CA THR A 312 -6.34 5.39 -3.06
C THR A 312 -6.57 4.22 -4.02
N LYS A 313 -6.03 4.33 -5.23
CA LYS A 313 -6.01 3.21 -6.18
C LYS A 313 -5.01 2.16 -5.69
N GLU A 314 -5.40 0.91 -5.84
CA GLU A 314 -4.62 -0.22 -5.40
C GLU A 314 -4.64 -1.34 -6.44
N THR A 315 -3.55 -2.07 -6.54
CA THR A 315 -3.42 -3.24 -7.41
C THR A 315 -2.35 -4.19 -6.87
N THR A 316 -2.42 -5.46 -7.23
CA THR A 316 -1.28 -6.38 -7.10
C THR A 316 -0.53 -6.40 -8.43
N PHE A 317 0.76 -6.80 -8.42
CA PHE A 317 1.51 -6.91 -9.67
C PHE A 317 0.91 -7.97 -10.61
N HIS A 318 0.38 -9.06 -10.05
CA HIS A 318 -0.38 -10.06 -10.80
C HIS A 318 -1.62 -9.46 -11.50
N ALA A 319 -2.48 -8.74 -10.76
CA ALA A 319 -3.67 -8.14 -11.34
C ALA A 319 -3.34 -7.07 -12.40
N PHE A 320 -2.20 -6.39 -12.24
CA PHE A 320 -1.67 -5.48 -13.25
C PHE A 320 -1.29 -6.23 -14.53
N MET A 321 -0.53 -7.33 -14.44
CA MET A 321 -0.15 -8.15 -15.60
C MET A 321 -1.37 -8.76 -16.29
N ASP A 322 -2.30 -9.33 -15.54
CA ASP A 322 -3.52 -9.97 -16.03
C ASP A 322 -4.40 -8.99 -16.83
N LYS A 323 -4.40 -7.72 -16.42
CA LYS A 323 -5.09 -6.65 -17.15
C LYS A 323 -4.42 -6.29 -18.46
N GLU A 324 -3.08 -6.27 -18.51
CA GLU A 324 -2.29 -5.80 -19.67
C GLU A 324 -2.01 -6.91 -20.69
N ILE A 325 -1.95 -8.17 -20.27
CA ILE A 325 -1.74 -9.33 -21.14
C ILE A 325 -3.10 -9.82 -21.64
N LYS A 326 -3.36 -9.64 -22.95
CA LYS A 326 -4.62 -10.02 -23.61
C LYS A 326 -4.47 -11.23 -24.53
N GLU A 327 -3.25 -11.70 -24.72
CA GLU A 327 -2.87 -12.81 -25.57
C GLU A 327 -3.16 -14.17 -24.92
N PHE A 328 -3.40 -14.17 -23.60
CA PHE A 328 -3.72 -15.33 -22.77
C PHE A 328 -4.98 -15.05 -21.94
N ASP A 329 -5.68 -16.11 -21.55
CA ASP A 329 -6.92 -16.01 -20.77
C ASP A 329 -6.64 -15.59 -19.31
N SER A 330 -5.49 -15.97 -18.76
CA SER A 330 -5.07 -15.63 -17.40
C SER A 330 -3.55 -15.66 -17.23
N VAL A 331 -3.09 -15.09 -16.12
CA VAL A 331 -1.70 -15.12 -15.67
C VAL A 331 -1.60 -15.95 -14.39
N GLU A 332 -0.57 -16.81 -14.26
CA GLU A 332 -0.26 -17.53 -13.03
C GLU A 332 -0.07 -16.54 -11.86
N SER A 333 -0.64 -16.82 -10.70
CA SER A 333 -0.44 -15.96 -9.53
C SER A 333 0.99 -16.07 -8.98
N PHE A 334 1.45 -15.06 -8.23
CA PHE A 334 2.77 -15.13 -7.58
C PHE A 334 2.84 -16.28 -6.57
N THR A 335 1.75 -16.54 -5.87
CA THR A 335 1.67 -17.65 -4.89
C THR A 335 1.82 -19.00 -5.57
N ASP A 336 1.09 -19.23 -6.68
CA ASP A 336 1.19 -20.49 -7.45
C ASP A 336 2.59 -20.65 -8.08
N PHE A 337 3.20 -19.54 -8.53
CA PHE A 337 4.59 -19.53 -8.99
C PHE A 337 5.56 -19.98 -7.89
N ILE A 338 5.44 -19.45 -6.68
CA ILE A 338 6.29 -19.83 -5.56
C ILE A 338 6.08 -21.31 -5.20
N GLU A 339 4.84 -21.77 -5.12
CA GLU A 339 4.53 -23.18 -4.86
C GLU A 339 5.13 -24.11 -5.91
N ARG A 340 4.94 -23.78 -7.20
CA ARG A 340 5.54 -24.52 -8.33
C ARG A 340 7.06 -24.53 -8.23
N SER A 341 7.66 -23.43 -7.78
CA SER A 341 9.11 -23.28 -7.67
C SER A 341 9.74 -24.19 -6.63
N TYR A 342 9.07 -24.41 -5.51
CA TYR A 342 9.54 -25.33 -4.49
C TYR A 342 9.30 -26.82 -4.83
N LYS A 343 8.42 -27.11 -5.80
CA LYS A 343 8.13 -28.46 -6.32
C LYS A 343 8.95 -28.82 -7.56
N SER A 344 9.65 -27.87 -8.20
CA SER A 344 10.28 -28.04 -9.52
C SER A 344 11.57 -28.85 -9.49
N LYS A 345 11.85 -29.54 -10.64
CA LYS A 345 13.07 -30.28 -10.88
C LYS A 345 14.26 -29.35 -11.22
N LEU A 346 15.50 -29.81 -11.01
CA LEU A 346 16.74 -29.06 -11.20
C LEU A 346 16.87 -28.37 -12.60
N ASP A 347 16.46 -29.05 -13.68
CA ASP A 347 16.59 -28.48 -15.05
C ASP A 347 15.70 -27.26 -15.30
N ASP A 348 14.55 -27.21 -14.63
CA ASP A 348 13.67 -26.04 -14.69
C ASP A 348 14.16 -24.92 -13.79
N PHE A 349 14.93 -25.25 -12.75
CA PHE A 349 15.45 -24.26 -11.79
C PHE A 349 16.39 -23.26 -12.47
N GLU A 350 17.41 -23.71 -13.21
CA GLU A 350 18.40 -22.83 -13.84
C GLU A 350 17.76 -21.95 -14.93
N PHE A 351 16.80 -22.46 -15.69
CA PHE A 351 16.08 -21.67 -16.66
C PHE A 351 15.19 -20.60 -16.02
N THR A 352 14.45 -20.95 -14.97
CA THR A 352 13.63 -19.99 -14.23
C THR A 352 14.50 -18.95 -13.52
N LYS A 353 15.65 -19.35 -12.96
CA LYS A 353 16.63 -18.46 -12.37
C LYS A 353 17.17 -17.44 -13.40
N TYR A 354 17.47 -17.90 -14.62
CA TYR A 354 17.87 -16.99 -15.71
C TYR A 354 16.76 -15.99 -16.04
N LYS A 355 15.51 -16.43 -16.13
CA LYS A 355 14.36 -15.54 -16.36
C LYS A 355 14.14 -14.50 -15.23
N GLN A 356 14.64 -14.75 -14.04
CA GLN A 356 14.58 -13.82 -12.91
C GLN A 356 15.86 -12.98 -12.73
N SER A 357 16.92 -13.28 -13.48
CA SER A 357 18.23 -12.62 -13.36
C SER A 357 18.25 -11.20 -13.93
N ASP A 358 19.28 -10.43 -13.57
CA ASP A 358 19.49 -9.11 -14.14
C ASP A 358 20.06 -9.18 -15.57
N GLU A 359 20.70 -10.31 -15.93
CA GLU A 359 21.28 -10.54 -17.26
C GLU A 359 20.20 -10.53 -18.36
N ILE A 360 19.06 -11.19 -18.11
CA ILE A 360 17.99 -11.29 -19.12
C ILE A 360 17.45 -9.92 -19.54
N ILE A 361 17.59 -8.91 -18.70
CA ILE A 361 17.12 -7.55 -19.01
C ILE A 361 17.92 -7.01 -20.20
N SER A 362 19.24 -7.11 -20.14
CA SER A 362 20.11 -6.66 -21.24
C SER A 362 19.91 -7.49 -22.51
N ASP A 363 19.70 -8.80 -22.36
CA ASP A 363 19.46 -9.71 -23.46
C ASP A 363 18.15 -9.35 -24.19
N ILE A 364 17.08 -9.09 -23.46
CA ILE A 364 15.80 -8.62 -23.99
C ILE A 364 15.94 -7.24 -24.64
N GLU A 365 16.62 -6.29 -24.00
CA GLU A 365 16.80 -4.95 -24.54
C GLU A 365 17.58 -4.98 -25.86
N GLN A 366 18.61 -5.80 -25.96
CA GLN A 366 19.37 -5.99 -27.22
C GLN A 366 18.51 -6.62 -28.29
N TYR A 367 17.74 -7.67 -27.96
CA TYR A 367 16.84 -8.32 -28.91
C TYR A 367 15.77 -7.38 -29.47
N VAL A 368 15.11 -6.61 -28.57
CA VAL A 368 14.10 -5.62 -28.97
C VAL A 368 14.73 -4.52 -29.82
N ASN A 369 15.94 -4.04 -29.49
CA ASN A 369 16.65 -3.06 -30.28
C ASN A 369 17.02 -3.60 -31.67
N ASP A 370 17.38 -4.88 -31.79
CA ASP A 370 17.63 -5.54 -33.10
C ASP A 370 16.35 -5.56 -33.94
N ILE A 371 15.20 -5.94 -33.37
CA ILE A 371 13.90 -5.86 -34.05
C ILE A 371 13.60 -4.44 -34.54
N VAL A 372 13.76 -3.46 -33.68
CA VAL A 372 13.49 -2.03 -33.99
C VAL A 372 14.42 -1.52 -35.09
N SER A 373 15.70 -1.92 -35.09
CA SER A 373 16.67 -1.51 -36.10
C SER A 373 16.38 -2.10 -37.51
N LYS A 374 15.92 -3.35 -37.54
CA LYS A 374 15.56 -4.07 -38.77
C LYS A 374 14.18 -3.68 -39.30
N ALA A 375 13.32 -3.13 -38.47
CA ALA A 375 11.98 -2.71 -38.87
C ALA A 375 12.04 -1.69 -40.03
N SER A 376 11.34 -1.99 -41.12
CA SER A 376 11.19 -1.10 -42.27
C SER A 376 9.93 -1.41 -43.03
N PHE A 377 9.40 -0.42 -43.73
CA PHE A 377 8.36 -0.59 -44.71
C PHE A 377 9.00 -1.02 -46.03
N VAL A 378 8.46 -2.04 -46.68
CA VAL A 378 9.00 -2.61 -47.94
C VAL A 378 8.31 -2.04 -49.17
N ASP A 379 7.09 -1.51 -49.03
CA ASP A 379 6.29 -0.96 -50.10
C ASP A 379 5.79 0.45 -49.79
N ASP A 380 5.31 1.15 -50.84
CA ASP A 380 4.67 2.46 -50.70
C ASP A 380 3.24 2.29 -50.15
N LEU A 381 2.79 3.28 -49.40
CA LEU A 381 1.40 3.36 -48.92
C LEU A 381 0.59 4.25 -49.87
N PHE A 382 -0.34 3.64 -50.60
CA PHE A 382 -1.09 4.33 -51.62
C PHE A 382 -2.62 4.13 -51.44
N ASP A 383 -3.39 5.22 -51.62
CA ASP A 383 -4.85 5.24 -51.74
C ASP A 383 -5.26 6.47 -52.58
N ARG A 384 -6.54 6.62 -52.85
CA ARG A 384 -7.07 7.79 -53.60
C ARG A 384 -6.78 9.11 -52.89
N ASP A 385 -6.79 9.10 -51.57
CA ASP A 385 -6.76 10.28 -50.72
C ASP A 385 -5.35 10.58 -50.15
N TYR A 386 -4.39 9.65 -50.30
CA TYR A 386 -3.04 9.80 -49.78
C TYR A 386 -2.01 8.91 -50.53
N SER A 387 -0.80 9.42 -50.60
CA SER A 387 0.36 8.68 -51.17
C SER A 387 1.59 9.00 -50.35
N TYR A 388 2.27 7.98 -49.87
CA TYR A 388 3.52 8.05 -49.13
C TYR A 388 4.48 6.99 -49.68
N THR A 389 5.70 7.42 -50.04
CA THR A 389 6.76 6.50 -50.44
C THR A 389 7.29 5.70 -49.26
N LYS A 390 7.84 4.54 -49.48
CA LYS A 390 8.50 3.73 -48.45
C LYS A 390 9.60 4.49 -47.73
N ASP A 391 10.31 5.39 -48.41
CA ASP A 391 11.37 6.20 -47.81
C ASP A 391 10.81 7.24 -46.83
N GLU A 392 9.71 7.93 -47.16
CA GLU A 392 9.00 8.81 -46.26
C GLU A 392 8.45 8.07 -45.04
N LEU A 393 7.86 6.88 -45.26
CA LEU A 393 7.35 6.04 -44.15
C LEU A 393 8.49 5.59 -43.23
N ASN A 394 9.64 5.18 -43.81
CA ASN A 394 10.80 4.76 -43.04
C ASN A 394 11.44 5.94 -42.29
N TYR A 395 11.45 7.16 -42.85
CA TYR A 395 11.86 8.36 -42.17
C TYR A 395 10.93 8.66 -40.95
N MET A 396 9.62 8.55 -41.15
CA MET A 396 8.65 8.72 -40.07
C MET A 396 8.88 7.67 -38.97
N LEU A 397 9.05 6.40 -39.30
CA LEU A 397 9.25 5.31 -38.38
C LEU A 397 10.54 5.46 -37.57
N LYS A 398 11.67 5.73 -38.24
CA LYS A 398 13.00 5.68 -37.62
C LYS A 398 13.47 7.00 -37.02
N THR A 399 12.93 8.13 -37.51
CA THR A 399 13.38 9.47 -37.07
C THR A 399 12.28 10.24 -36.34
N ARG A 400 11.17 10.50 -37.00
CA ARG A 400 10.13 11.40 -36.48
C ARG A 400 9.45 10.87 -35.20
N TYR A 401 9.15 9.59 -35.16
CA TYR A 401 8.47 8.95 -34.03
C TYR A 401 9.39 8.04 -33.22
N SER A 402 10.71 8.14 -33.38
CA SER A 402 11.71 7.25 -32.74
C SER A 402 11.61 7.12 -31.23
N ARG A 403 11.08 8.12 -30.54
CA ARG A 403 10.91 8.15 -29.06
C ARG A 403 9.82 7.22 -28.51
N PHE A 404 8.95 6.70 -29.39
CA PHE A 404 7.84 5.82 -29.00
C PHE A 404 8.19 4.34 -29.23
N GLY A 405 7.43 3.42 -28.63
CA GLY A 405 7.51 1.99 -28.94
C GLY A 405 7.23 1.75 -30.44
N LEU A 406 7.82 0.72 -31.00
CA LEU A 406 7.79 0.49 -32.45
C LEU A 406 6.37 0.48 -33.03
N PHE A 407 5.46 -0.26 -32.41
CA PHE A 407 4.08 -0.35 -32.86
C PHE A 407 3.23 0.88 -32.52
N ASP A 408 3.60 1.64 -31.48
CA ASP A 408 3.00 2.95 -31.21
C ASP A 408 3.34 3.98 -32.28
N ARG A 409 4.58 3.90 -32.86
CA ARG A 409 4.95 4.76 -34.01
C ARG A 409 3.96 4.59 -35.14
N ILE A 410 3.56 3.33 -35.44
CA ILE A 410 2.60 3.04 -36.51
C ILE A 410 1.23 3.61 -36.20
N ASN A 411 0.80 3.56 -34.93
CA ASN A 411 -0.46 4.19 -34.49
C ASN A 411 -0.42 5.71 -34.74
N PHE A 412 0.64 6.39 -34.30
CA PHE A 412 0.82 7.83 -34.53
C PHE A 412 0.92 8.20 -36.01
N MET A 413 1.58 7.36 -36.82
CA MET A 413 1.65 7.55 -38.26
C MET A 413 0.28 7.44 -38.91
N ALA A 414 -0.50 6.41 -38.54
CA ALA A 414 -1.84 6.20 -39.08
C ALA A 414 -2.79 7.34 -38.71
N ASP A 415 -2.74 7.82 -37.44
CA ASP A 415 -3.53 8.95 -36.99
C ASP A 415 -3.16 10.23 -37.76
N LYS A 416 -1.86 10.51 -37.92
CA LYS A 416 -1.39 11.69 -38.63
C LYS A 416 -1.71 11.67 -40.13
N ILE A 417 -1.57 10.52 -40.79
CA ILE A 417 -1.95 10.34 -42.19
C ILE A 417 -3.46 10.55 -42.33
N SER A 418 -4.27 9.97 -41.44
CA SER A 418 -5.73 10.16 -41.45
C SER A 418 -6.13 11.62 -41.24
N GLU A 419 -5.49 12.33 -40.31
CA GLU A 419 -5.74 13.75 -40.05
C GLU A 419 -5.46 14.62 -41.29
N LEU A 420 -4.29 14.42 -41.90
CA LEU A 420 -3.82 15.22 -43.05
C LEU A 420 -4.66 14.95 -44.31
N SER A 421 -4.99 13.67 -44.57
CA SER A 421 -5.68 13.26 -45.81
C SER A 421 -7.17 13.63 -45.79
N PHE A 422 -7.78 13.64 -44.63
CA PHE A 422 -9.23 13.88 -44.49
C PHE A 422 -9.57 15.20 -43.76
N ASN A 423 -8.59 16.08 -43.51
CA ASN A 423 -8.77 17.37 -42.79
C ASN A 423 -9.61 17.24 -41.51
N GLY A 424 -9.45 16.13 -40.79
CA GLY A 424 -10.19 15.85 -39.54
C GLY A 424 -11.69 15.48 -39.73
N ARG A 425 -12.21 15.45 -40.97
CA ARG A 425 -13.64 15.17 -41.24
C ARG A 425 -13.99 13.70 -41.16
N LEU A 426 -13.05 12.80 -41.40
CA LEU A 426 -13.23 11.35 -41.37
C LEU A 426 -12.03 10.74 -40.61
N ASN A 427 -12.30 9.83 -39.67
CA ASN A 427 -11.27 9.07 -39.00
C ASN A 427 -11.12 7.70 -39.69
N LYS A 428 -10.06 7.55 -40.50
CA LYS A 428 -9.71 6.29 -41.16
C LYS A 428 -8.42 5.68 -40.61
N SER A 429 -7.97 6.09 -39.43
CA SER A 429 -6.72 5.65 -38.80
C SER A 429 -6.62 4.12 -38.71
N SER A 430 -7.70 3.42 -38.35
CA SER A 430 -7.70 1.96 -38.26
C SER A 430 -7.42 1.25 -39.61
N SER A 431 -7.99 1.79 -40.72
CA SER A 431 -7.74 1.23 -42.06
C SER A 431 -6.32 1.49 -42.51
N ILE A 432 -5.80 2.70 -42.29
CA ILE A 432 -4.42 3.09 -42.61
C ILE A 432 -3.43 2.24 -41.79
N LYS A 433 -3.73 2.06 -40.49
CA LYS A 433 -2.93 1.19 -39.63
C LYS A 433 -2.83 -0.24 -40.17
N ALA A 434 -3.94 -0.84 -40.59
CA ALA A 434 -3.93 -2.19 -41.18
C ALA A 434 -3.00 -2.26 -42.39
N LYS A 435 -3.09 -1.29 -43.34
CA LYS A 435 -2.23 -1.22 -44.49
C LYS A 435 -0.75 -1.03 -44.14
N LEU A 436 -0.42 -0.18 -43.14
CA LEU A 436 0.94 -0.02 -42.64
C LEU A 436 1.47 -1.32 -42.04
N TYR A 437 0.63 -2.06 -41.30
CA TYR A 437 1.01 -3.37 -40.79
C TYR A 437 1.31 -4.39 -41.94
N ASP A 438 0.56 -4.37 -43.03
CA ASP A 438 0.74 -5.31 -44.13
C ASP A 438 2.11 -5.14 -44.82
N ILE A 439 2.57 -3.88 -44.96
CA ILE A 439 3.86 -3.57 -45.63
C ILE A 439 5.05 -3.50 -44.66
N LEU A 440 4.86 -3.76 -43.37
CA LEU A 440 5.94 -3.80 -42.38
C LEU A 440 6.61 -5.18 -42.36
N ASN A 441 7.95 -5.22 -42.48
CA ASN A 441 8.75 -6.44 -42.70
C ASN A 441 9.21 -7.17 -41.44
N ILE A 442 8.48 -7.08 -40.34
CA ILE A 442 8.84 -7.73 -39.07
C ILE A 442 7.71 -8.62 -38.57
N GLU A 443 8.05 -9.52 -37.62
CA GLU A 443 7.06 -10.26 -36.86
C GLU A 443 6.18 -9.29 -36.02
N LYS A 444 4.88 -9.52 -36.05
CA LYS A 444 3.85 -8.64 -35.40
C LYS A 444 3.14 -9.32 -34.25
N ASP A 445 3.17 -10.67 -34.23
CA ASP A 445 2.58 -11.44 -33.14
C ASP A 445 3.52 -11.47 -31.95
N MET A 446 3.05 -10.88 -30.84
CA MET A 446 3.87 -10.75 -29.61
C MET A 446 4.27 -12.11 -29.04
N VAL A 447 3.42 -13.14 -29.15
CA VAL A 447 3.73 -14.50 -28.68
C VAL A 447 4.87 -15.10 -29.52
N ASN A 448 4.86 -14.89 -30.85
CA ASN A 448 5.94 -15.31 -31.71
C ASN A 448 7.24 -14.56 -31.39
N ILE A 449 7.20 -13.26 -31.22
CA ILE A 449 8.36 -12.45 -30.83
C ILE A 449 8.98 -12.99 -29.53
N TYR A 450 8.16 -13.30 -28.52
CA TYR A 450 8.62 -13.85 -27.25
C TYR A 450 9.26 -15.25 -27.40
N ILE A 451 8.63 -16.14 -28.14
CA ILE A 451 9.19 -17.48 -28.42
C ILE A 451 10.52 -17.37 -29.17
N ASN A 452 10.58 -16.50 -30.19
CA ASN A 452 11.78 -16.31 -31.02
C ASN A 452 12.96 -15.75 -30.22
N PHE A 453 12.72 -14.98 -29.15
CA PHE A 453 13.76 -14.51 -28.24
C PHE A 453 14.58 -15.69 -27.69
N PHE A 454 13.93 -16.71 -27.11
CA PHE A 454 14.62 -17.85 -26.50
C PHE A 454 15.27 -18.80 -27.53
N ASN A 455 14.86 -18.72 -28.79
CA ASN A 455 15.50 -19.44 -29.90
C ASN A 455 16.64 -18.63 -30.54
N SER A 456 16.77 -17.34 -30.22
CA SER A 456 17.77 -16.44 -30.80
C SER A 456 19.14 -16.55 -30.13
N ASN A 457 20.13 -15.88 -30.74
CA ASN A 457 21.46 -15.74 -30.12
C ASN A 457 21.52 -14.66 -29.03
N PHE A 458 20.44 -13.94 -28.79
CA PHE A 458 20.35 -12.95 -27.72
C PHE A 458 20.08 -13.61 -26.36
N SER A 459 19.35 -14.73 -26.34
CA SER A 459 19.13 -15.47 -25.11
C SER A 459 20.35 -16.28 -24.71
N LYS A 460 20.81 -16.12 -23.48
CA LYS A 460 21.91 -16.89 -22.89
C LYS A 460 21.55 -18.39 -22.78
N ILE A 461 20.32 -18.70 -22.41
CA ILE A 461 19.80 -20.08 -22.35
C ILE A 461 18.78 -20.26 -23.46
N LYS A 462 19.19 -21.01 -24.52
CA LYS A 462 18.26 -21.36 -25.59
C LYS A 462 17.34 -22.47 -25.14
N ARG A 463 16.06 -22.27 -25.32
CA ARG A 463 15.03 -23.26 -25.00
C ARG A 463 13.81 -23.08 -25.88
N ASP A 464 13.31 -24.21 -26.43
CA ASP A 464 12.03 -24.18 -27.12
C ASP A 464 10.88 -24.05 -26.11
N ILE A 465 10.21 -22.92 -26.20
CA ILE A 465 9.01 -22.59 -25.37
C ILE A 465 7.74 -22.49 -26.23
N SER A 466 7.75 -23.14 -27.44
CA SER A 466 6.61 -23.10 -28.38
C SER A 466 5.30 -23.64 -27.78
N TYR A 467 5.37 -24.42 -26.73
CA TYR A 467 4.19 -24.87 -25.95
C TYR A 467 3.30 -23.70 -25.47
N ILE A 468 3.86 -22.51 -25.25
CA ILE A 468 3.13 -21.30 -24.84
C ILE A 468 2.07 -20.92 -25.88
N ARG A 469 2.35 -21.11 -27.19
CA ARG A 469 1.40 -20.85 -28.28
C ARG A 469 0.17 -21.76 -28.21
N ASN A 470 0.36 -23.00 -27.78
CA ASN A 470 -0.71 -24.00 -27.68
C ASN A 470 -1.50 -23.91 -26.40
N ASN A 471 -0.91 -23.33 -25.35
CA ASN A 471 -1.54 -23.12 -24.04
C ASN A 471 -1.97 -21.66 -23.84
N LYS A 472 -3.01 -21.23 -24.57
CA LYS A 472 -3.54 -19.87 -24.42
C LYS A 472 -4.31 -19.64 -23.11
N LYS A 473 -4.60 -20.69 -22.34
CA LYS A 473 -5.37 -20.57 -21.10
C LYS A 473 -4.64 -19.81 -19.99
N MET A 474 -3.34 -20.08 -19.84
CA MET A 474 -2.57 -19.44 -18.78
C MET A 474 -1.10 -19.31 -19.17
N ILE A 475 -0.50 -18.15 -18.92
CA ILE A 475 0.94 -17.91 -18.99
C ILE A 475 1.55 -17.96 -17.60
N ASN A 476 2.72 -18.61 -17.45
CA ASN A 476 3.43 -18.67 -16.19
C ASN A 476 3.86 -17.28 -15.72
N TYR A 477 3.94 -17.07 -14.39
CA TYR A 477 4.28 -15.77 -13.79
C TYR A 477 5.62 -15.22 -14.28
N ASP A 478 6.66 -16.04 -14.30
CA ASP A 478 8.01 -15.68 -14.74
C ASP A 478 8.07 -15.34 -16.24
N ASP A 479 7.30 -16.04 -17.08
CA ASP A 479 7.15 -15.71 -18.51
C ASP A 479 6.32 -14.42 -18.70
N ALA A 480 5.26 -14.23 -17.92
CA ALA A 480 4.41 -13.05 -18.00
C ALA A 480 5.16 -11.74 -17.72
N VAL A 481 6.08 -11.75 -16.74
CA VAL A 481 6.93 -10.59 -16.42
C VAL A 481 7.79 -10.19 -17.62
N LEU A 482 8.45 -11.16 -18.28
CA LEU A 482 9.29 -10.91 -19.45
C LEU A 482 8.46 -10.50 -20.66
N PHE A 483 7.34 -11.19 -20.86
CA PHE A 483 6.41 -10.92 -21.96
C PHE A 483 5.90 -9.47 -21.93
N ILE A 484 5.40 -9.02 -20.77
CA ILE A 484 4.90 -7.64 -20.62
C ILE A 484 6.02 -6.60 -20.73
N TYR A 485 7.24 -6.92 -20.30
CA TYR A 485 8.39 -6.02 -20.46
C TYR A 485 8.72 -5.81 -21.94
N MET A 486 8.85 -6.88 -22.73
CA MET A 486 9.04 -6.80 -24.18
C MET A 486 7.86 -6.08 -24.86
N LYS A 487 6.63 -6.44 -24.49
CA LYS A 487 5.41 -5.83 -25.03
C LYS A 487 5.40 -4.32 -24.79
N THR A 488 5.75 -3.89 -23.58
CA THR A 488 5.83 -2.45 -23.24
C THR A 488 6.89 -1.72 -24.07
N MET A 489 8.01 -2.38 -24.39
CA MET A 489 9.06 -1.79 -25.23
C MET A 489 8.63 -1.63 -26.68
N LEU A 490 7.90 -2.60 -27.22
CA LEU A 490 7.50 -2.64 -28.64
C LEU A 490 6.18 -1.89 -28.90
N PHE A 491 5.18 -2.10 -28.05
CA PHE A 491 3.80 -1.61 -28.23
C PHE A 491 3.44 -0.41 -27.36
N GLY A 492 4.35 0.00 -26.45
CA GLY A 492 4.01 0.98 -25.41
C GLY A 492 3.07 0.41 -24.34
N CYS A 493 2.55 1.29 -23.52
CA CYS A 493 1.58 0.93 -22.46
C CYS A 493 0.50 2.02 -22.33
N ASN A 494 -0.76 1.61 -22.32
CA ASN A 494 -1.92 2.49 -22.21
C ASN A 494 -2.39 2.67 -20.76
N TYR A 495 -1.51 2.54 -19.78
CA TYR A 495 -1.89 2.72 -18.40
C TYR A 495 -2.13 4.21 -18.06
N ASN A 496 -2.98 4.47 -17.06
CA ASN A 496 -3.33 5.82 -16.63
C ASN A 496 -2.08 6.61 -16.24
N THR A 497 -1.70 7.59 -17.05
CA THR A 497 -0.52 8.46 -16.86
C THR A 497 -0.68 9.52 -15.77
N ASP A 498 -1.88 9.67 -15.17
CA ASP A 498 -2.15 10.66 -14.12
C ASP A 498 -1.64 10.24 -12.74
N ILE A 499 -1.01 9.06 -12.64
CA ILE A 499 -0.38 8.59 -11.41
C ILE A 499 0.87 9.44 -11.14
N LYS A 500 0.90 10.08 -9.97
CA LYS A 500 1.99 10.96 -9.51
C LYS A 500 2.82 10.33 -8.40
N GLN A 501 2.24 9.41 -7.63
CA GLN A 501 2.90 8.72 -6.54
C GLN A 501 2.62 7.22 -6.62
N ILE A 502 3.67 6.42 -6.55
CA ILE A 502 3.60 4.96 -6.49
C ILE A 502 4.21 4.50 -5.17
N VAL A 503 3.51 3.60 -4.51
CA VAL A 503 4.00 2.91 -3.31
C VAL A 503 4.08 1.43 -3.63
N ILE A 504 5.26 0.83 -3.37
CA ILE A 504 5.50 -0.61 -3.56
C ILE A 504 5.89 -1.18 -2.20
N ASP A 505 5.04 -2.03 -1.66
CA ASP A 505 5.33 -2.77 -0.42
C ASP A 505 5.85 -4.19 -0.75
N GLU A 506 6.53 -4.81 0.21
CA GLU A 506 7.19 -6.12 0.05
C GLU A 506 8.12 -6.18 -1.19
N ALA A 507 8.88 -5.12 -1.39
CA ALA A 507 9.74 -4.88 -2.56
C ALA A 507 10.75 -6.00 -2.84
N GLN A 508 11.15 -6.77 -1.81
CA GLN A 508 12.09 -7.89 -1.96
C GLN A 508 11.56 -9.05 -2.80
N ASP A 509 10.25 -9.11 -3.06
CA ASP A 509 9.66 -10.13 -3.93
C ASP A 509 9.62 -9.75 -5.40
N TYR A 510 9.96 -8.49 -5.71
CA TYR A 510 10.03 -7.99 -7.07
C TYR A 510 11.43 -8.16 -7.63
N SER A 511 11.57 -8.77 -8.78
CA SER A 511 12.83 -8.79 -9.52
C SER A 511 13.12 -7.41 -10.15
N LEU A 512 14.37 -7.15 -10.52
CA LEU A 512 14.79 -5.85 -11.06
C LEU A 512 14.03 -5.47 -12.34
N ILE A 513 13.68 -6.46 -13.18
CA ILE A 513 12.91 -6.22 -14.40
C ILE A 513 11.50 -5.68 -14.12
N GLN A 514 10.87 -6.10 -13.01
CA GLN A 514 9.56 -5.58 -12.60
C GLN A 514 9.66 -4.11 -12.18
N PHE A 515 10.72 -3.70 -11.47
CA PHE A 515 10.96 -2.30 -11.14
C PHE A 515 11.24 -1.47 -12.40
N LYS A 516 12.06 -1.97 -13.32
CA LYS A 516 12.31 -1.30 -14.61
C LYS A 516 11.02 -1.15 -15.43
N LEU A 517 10.16 -2.18 -15.44
CA LEU A 517 8.86 -2.12 -16.08
C LEU A 517 7.96 -1.03 -15.49
N ILE A 518 7.81 -1.02 -14.16
CA ILE A 518 6.98 -0.03 -13.46
C ILE A 518 7.51 1.39 -13.74
N LYS A 519 8.83 1.61 -13.64
CA LYS A 519 9.47 2.90 -13.95
C LYS A 519 9.22 3.32 -15.41
N LYS A 520 9.27 2.38 -16.35
CA LYS A 520 9.05 2.64 -17.78
C LYS A 520 7.61 3.08 -18.07
N ILE A 521 6.64 2.50 -17.38
CA ILE A 521 5.23 2.83 -17.52
C ILE A 521 4.91 4.18 -16.86
N PHE A 522 5.40 4.40 -15.63
CA PHE A 522 5.07 5.57 -14.81
C PHE A 522 6.25 6.54 -14.68
N LYS A 523 6.78 6.99 -15.82
CA LYS A 523 8.02 7.80 -15.92
C LYS A 523 8.01 9.07 -15.05
N ASN A 524 6.83 9.68 -14.87
CA ASN A 524 6.67 10.95 -14.16
C ASN A 524 6.29 10.80 -12.69
N ALA A 525 6.03 9.58 -12.22
CA ALA A 525 5.68 9.34 -10.83
C ALA A 525 6.90 9.45 -9.91
N SER A 526 6.63 9.77 -8.64
CA SER A 526 7.56 9.58 -7.53
C SER A 526 7.30 8.22 -6.88
N TYR A 527 8.33 7.66 -6.24
CA TYR A 527 8.25 6.30 -5.72
C TYR A 527 8.53 6.26 -4.22
N THR A 528 7.80 5.41 -3.51
CA THR A 528 8.12 4.97 -2.14
C THR A 528 8.14 3.45 -2.15
N ILE A 529 9.32 2.88 -2.01
CA ILE A 529 9.58 1.44 -2.15
C ILE A 529 10.00 0.91 -0.79
N LEU A 530 9.27 -0.06 -0.25
CA LEU A 530 9.51 -0.59 1.09
C LEU A 530 9.68 -2.11 1.00
N GLY A 531 10.64 -2.64 1.75
CA GLY A 531 10.86 -4.08 1.77
C GLY A 531 11.79 -4.54 2.89
N ASP A 532 11.89 -5.86 3.04
CA ASP A 532 12.79 -6.54 3.95
C ASP A 532 13.50 -7.67 3.19
N VAL A 533 14.75 -7.48 2.84
CA VAL A 533 15.53 -8.46 2.05
C VAL A 533 15.59 -9.85 2.70
N ASN A 534 15.39 -9.93 4.02
CA ASN A 534 15.37 -11.18 4.75
C ASN A 534 14.01 -11.90 4.73
N GLN A 535 12.94 -11.22 4.28
CA GLN A 535 11.61 -11.82 4.11
C GLN A 535 11.30 -12.22 2.66
N THR A 536 12.32 -12.46 1.84
CA THR A 536 12.10 -12.98 0.49
C THR A 536 11.60 -14.42 0.55
N ILE A 537 10.59 -14.72 -0.29
CA ILE A 537 10.10 -16.09 -0.50
C ILE A 537 10.44 -16.61 -1.90
N ASN A 538 11.00 -15.77 -2.76
CA ASN A 538 11.41 -16.15 -4.10
C ASN A 538 12.73 -16.94 -4.05
N PRO A 539 12.77 -18.22 -4.47
CA PRO A 539 13.99 -19.04 -4.40
C PRO A 539 15.02 -18.70 -5.49
N TYR A 540 14.63 -17.96 -6.53
CA TYR A 540 15.48 -17.69 -7.69
C TYR A 540 16.16 -16.32 -7.63
N TYR A 541 15.57 -15.36 -6.90
CA TYR A 541 16.02 -13.98 -6.86
C TYR A 541 16.01 -13.42 -5.43
N LYS A 542 17.11 -12.79 -5.06
CA LYS A 542 17.27 -12.15 -3.75
C LYS A 542 18.18 -10.94 -3.86
N TYR A 543 17.80 -9.87 -3.19
CA TYR A 543 18.66 -8.71 -2.96
C TYR A 543 19.57 -8.90 -1.74
N ASP A 544 20.81 -8.45 -1.82
CA ASP A 544 21.65 -8.27 -0.64
C ASP A 544 21.20 -7.03 0.16
N THR A 545 20.85 -5.97 -0.56
CA THR A 545 20.26 -4.74 -0.03
C THR A 545 19.32 -4.12 -1.06
N LEU A 546 18.25 -3.45 -0.61
CA LEU A 546 17.38 -2.67 -1.51
C LEU A 546 18.07 -1.39 -2.03
N GLU A 547 19.23 -1.01 -1.50
CA GLU A 547 20.00 0.13 -1.98
C GLU A 547 20.34 0.03 -3.48
N VAL A 548 20.46 -1.19 -4.03
CA VAL A 548 20.68 -1.42 -5.47
C VAL A 548 19.60 -0.77 -6.35
N LEU A 549 18.39 -0.58 -5.83
CA LEU A 549 17.29 0.08 -6.54
C LEU A 549 17.54 1.57 -6.77
N THR A 550 18.52 2.20 -6.09
CA THR A 550 18.95 3.58 -6.39
C THR A 550 19.49 3.70 -7.80
N ASN A 551 20.06 2.62 -8.36
CA ASN A 551 20.50 2.57 -9.75
C ASN A 551 19.33 2.54 -10.76
N VAL A 552 18.15 2.09 -10.33
CA VAL A 552 16.94 2.11 -11.15
C VAL A 552 16.20 3.43 -11.02
N PHE A 553 16.05 3.93 -9.78
CA PHE A 553 15.31 5.15 -9.47
C PHE A 553 16.30 6.26 -9.12
N GLU A 554 16.61 7.08 -10.10
CA GLU A 554 17.45 8.28 -9.92
C GLU A 554 16.81 9.25 -8.90
N ASP A 555 17.58 10.14 -8.29
CA ASP A 555 17.15 11.05 -7.23
C ASP A 555 16.43 10.34 -6.08
N SER A 556 16.98 9.20 -5.66
CA SER A 556 16.44 8.40 -4.58
C SER A 556 17.25 8.53 -3.29
N LYS A 557 16.52 8.46 -2.16
CA LYS A 557 17.10 8.36 -0.83
C LYS A 557 16.90 6.95 -0.29
N TYR A 558 17.99 6.29 0.11
CA TYR A 558 17.95 5.02 0.82
C TYR A 558 17.88 5.28 2.34
N ILE A 559 16.99 4.58 3.04
CA ILE A 559 16.78 4.68 4.49
C ILE A 559 16.62 3.29 5.08
N GLU A 560 17.25 3.04 6.22
CA GLU A 560 17.10 1.81 6.98
C GLU A 560 16.27 2.01 8.24
N LEU A 561 15.36 1.07 8.52
CA LEU A 561 14.61 0.96 9.77
C LEU A 561 15.11 -0.29 10.51
N THR A 562 15.86 -0.08 11.57
CA THR A 562 16.62 -1.14 12.25
C THR A 562 15.96 -1.68 13.52
N LYS A 563 14.85 -1.08 13.95
CA LYS A 563 14.12 -1.46 15.17
C LYS A 563 12.82 -2.19 14.84
N THR A 564 12.53 -3.25 15.60
CA THR A 564 11.24 -3.95 15.49
C THR A 564 10.36 -3.66 16.71
N TYR A 565 9.07 -3.44 16.43
CA TYR A 565 8.05 -3.10 17.43
C TYR A 565 7.03 -4.23 17.62
N ARG A 566 7.09 -5.26 16.78
CA ARG A 566 6.09 -6.32 16.70
C ARG A 566 6.35 -7.45 17.66
N SER A 567 7.47 -8.13 17.48
CA SER A 567 7.79 -9.38 18.17
C SER A 567 8.60 -9.14 19.43
N SER A 568 8.47 -10.04 20.41
CA SER A 568 9.30 -10.01 21.62
C SER A 568 10.76 -10.28 21.30
N GLN A 569 11.66 -9.93 22.24
CA GLN A 569 13.09 -10.11 22.08
C GLN A 569 13.45 -11.58 21.85
N GLU A 570 12.80 -12.51 22.54
CA GLU A 570 13.05 -13.95 22.46
C GLU A 570 12.78 -14.49 21.04
N ILE A 571 11.70 -14.02 20.40
CA ILE A 571 11.36 -14.38 19.02
C ILE A 571 12.38 -13.79 18.04
N ILE A 572 12.80 -12.53 18.26
CA ILE A 572 13.83 -11.88 17.43
C ILE A 572 15.19 -12.55 17.58
N GLU A 573 15.60 -12.89 18.80
CA GLU A 573 16.85 -13.63 19.02
C GLU A 573 16.81 -15.01 18.34
N TYR A 574 15.67 -15.70 18.40
CA TYR A 574 15.49 -16.96 17.71
C TYR A 574 15.60 -16.78 16.19
N SER A 575 14.92 -15.79 15.63
CA SER A 575 14.99 -15.48 14.19
C SER A 575 16.38 -15.07 13.74
N ASN A 576 17.11 -14.32 14.57
CA ASN A 576 18.48 -13.90 14.30
C ASN A 576 19.44 -15.09 14.21
N LYS A 577 19.28 -16.11 15.07
CA LYS A 577 20.08 -17.35 15.00
C LYS A 577 19.88 -18.07 13.67
N VAL A 578 18.66 -18.13 13.14
CA VAL A 578 18.33 -18.80 11.87
C VAL A 578 19.08 -18.16 10.70
N LEU A 579 19.20 -16.82 10.67
CA LEU A 579 19.87 -16.09 9.58
C LEU A 579 21.31 -15.64 9.89
N GLY A 580 21.80 -15.82 11.13
CA GLY A 580 23.09 -15.32 11.55
C GLY A 580 23.16 -13.79 11.63
N LEU A 581 22.07 -13.12 12.02
CA LEU A 581 22.01 -11.66 12.13
C LEU A 581 22.40 -11.21 13.54
N ASN A 582 23.17 -10.11 13.64
CA ASN A 582 23.66 -9.60 14.92
C ASN A 582 23.19 -8.16 15.24
N HIS A 583 22.48 -7.51 14.31
CA HIS A 583 22.15 -6.08 14.40
C HIS A 583 20.65 -5.78 14.60
N VAL A 584 19.80 -6.80 14.62
CA VAL A 584 18.35 -6.63 14.79
C VAL A 584 18.01 -6.66 16.27
N THR A 585 17.37 -5.60 16.77
CA THR A 585 16.95 -5.49 18.15
C THR A 585 15.46 -5.28 18.30
N ALA A 586 14.84 -5.99 19.25
CA ALA A 586 13.46 -5.75 19.63
C ALA A 586 13.37 -4.56 20.60
N ILE A 587 12.30 -3.79 20.47
CA ILE A 587 11.94 -2.79 21.48
C ILE A 587 11.22 -3.45 22.66
N ARG A 588 10.43 -4.50 22.37
CA ARG A 588 9.73 -5.29 23.39
C ARG A 588 10.71 -6.24 24.09
N ARG A 589 11.29 -5.77 25.20
CA ARG A 589 12.25 -6.52 26.00
C ARG A 589 11.56 -7.06 27.27
N ASP A 590 12.19 -8.04 27.89
CA ASP A 590 11.77 -8.59 29.20
C ASP A 590 10.35 -9.19 29.26
N VAL A 591 9.85 -9.69 28.12
CA VAL A 591 8.54 -10.37 28.09
C VAL A 591 8.61 -11.76 28.73
N ASN A 592 9.80 -12.37 28.77
CA ASN A 592 10.10 -13.67 29.41
C ASN A 592 9.19 -14.82 28.93
N ILE A 593 8.82 -14.80 27.65
CA ILE A 593 8.03 -15.88 27.01
C ILE A 593 8.97 -16.67 26.09
N PRO A 594 9.50 -17.82 26.53
CA PRO A 594 10.47 -18.55 25.72
C PRO A 594 9.83 -19.15 24.47
N VAL A 595 10.62 -19.25 23.41
CA VAL A 595 10.30 -20.08 22.23
C VAL A 595 10.34 -21.54 22.67
N ILE A 596 9.36 -22.33 22.26
CA ILE A 596 9.28 -23.76 22.59
C ILE A 596 9.54 -24.56 21.31
N GLU A 597 10.53 -25.45 21.37
CA GLU A 597 10.81 -26.44 20.32
C GLU A 597 10.31 -27.81 20.78
N LEU A 598 9.57 -28.48 19.93
CA LEU A 598 8.92 -29.80 20.22
C LEU A 598 9.19 -30.76 19.06
N GLU A 599 9.22 -32.06 19.42
CA GLU A 599 9.18 -33.13 18.44
C GLU A 599 7.76 -33.76 18.48
N GLU A 600 7.19 -34.01 17.32
CA GLU A 600 5.87 -34.61 17.19
C GLU A 600 5.88 -36.05 17.75
N THR A 601 4.92 -36.35 18.61
CA THR A 601 4.66 -37.71 19.12
C THR A 601 3.32 -38.27 18.63
N ASP A 602 2.25 -37.50 18.81
CA ASP A 602 0.92 -37.74 18.26
C ASP A 602 0.36 -36.43 17.75
N LEU A 603 0.25 -36.30 16.43
CA LEU A 603 -0.09 -35.07 15.74
C LEU A 603 -1.32 -34.38 16.31
N LYS A 604 -2.38 -35.14 16.58
CA LYS A 604 -3.64 -34.55 17.05
C LYS A 604 -3.50 -33.99 18.46
N THR A 605 -3.02 -34.81 19.39
CA THR A 605 -2.87 -34.44 20.81
C THR A 605 -1.87 -33.32 20.99
N ASP A 606 -0.75 -33.36 20.26
CA ASP A 606 0.31 -32.34 20.29
C ASP A 606 -0.19 -31.00 19.80
N MET A 607 -0.92 -30.97 18.66
CA MET A 607 -1.48 -29.75 18.10
C MET A 607 -2.58 -29.16 18.99
N GLU A 608 -3.49 -29.95 19.52
CA GLU A 608 -4.52 -29.49 20.46
C GLU A 608 -3.90 -28.89 21.73
N SER A 609 -2.86 -29.53 22.28
CA SER A 609 -2.11 -28.98 23.41
C SER A 609 -1.45 -27.67 23.12
N SER A 610 -0.78 -27.56 21.95
CA SER A 610 -0.09 -26.33 21.53
C SER A 610 -1.05 -25.20 21.22
N VAL A 611 -2.20 -25.47 20.62
CA VAL A 611 -3.26 -24.45 20.41
C VAL A 611 -3.79 -23.95 21.75
N ASN A 612 -4.03 -24.84 22.72
CA ASN A 612 -4.48 -24.46 24.06
C ASN A 612 -3.41 -23.62 24.81
N GLU A 613 -2.12 -23.93 24.64
CA GLU A 613 -1.03 -23.11 25.18
C GLU A 613 -0.99 -21.74 24.51
N ALA A 614 -1.05 -21.69 23.17
CA ALA A 614 -1.02 -20.46 22.38
C ALA A 614 -2.20 -19.53 22.71
N MET A 615 -3.40 -20.07 23.00
CA MET A 615 -4.58 -19.29 23.39
C MET A 615 -4.39 -18.48 24.68
N LYS A 616 -3.43 -18.82 25.54
CA LYS A 616 -3.13 -18.06 26.75
C LYS A 616 -2.48 -16.71 26.45
N TYR A 617 -1.87 -16.56 25.27
CA TYR A 617 -1.08 -15.39 24.87
C TYR A 617 -1.77 -14.51 23.84
N GLY A 618 -2.94 -14.88 23.34
CA GLY A 618 -3.70 -14.09 22.40
C GLY A 618 -4.87 -14.83 21.77
N LYS A 619 -5.59 -14.14 20.88
CA LYS A 619 -6.80 -14.66 20.24
C LYS A 619 -6.60 -15.07 18.80
N SER A 620 -5.53 -14.58 18.18
CA SER A 620 -5.16 -14.84 16.80
C SER A 620 -4.02 -15.85 16.75
N ILE A 621 -4.29 -17.05 16.27
CA ILE A 621 -3.32 -18.15 16.23
C ILE A 621 -3.13 -18.61 14.80
N GLY A 622 -1.88 -18.59 14.32
CA GLY A 622 -1.50 -19.15 13.02
C GLY A 622 -0.75 -20.47 13.18
N ILE A 623 -1.28 -21.56 12.64
CA ILE A 623 -0.50 -22.77 12.43
C ILE A 623 0.11 -22.65 11.03
N ILE A 624 1.42 -22.37 10.99
CA ILE A 624 2.14 -22.12 9.74
C ILE A 624 2.86 -23.41 9.34
N THR A 625 2.56 -23.89 8.15
CA THR A 625 3.16 -25.09 7.57
C THR A 625 4.12 -24.72 6.43
N LYS A 626 4.99 -25.64 6.06
CA LYS A 626 5.95 -25.40 4.98
C LYS A 626 5.27 -25.38 3.61
N ASN A 627 4.24 -26.20 3.40
CA ASN A 627 3.50 -26.35 2.14
C ASN A 627 2.02 -26.63 2.37
N ASP A 628 1.25 -26.67 1.25
CA ASP A 628 -0.19 -26.96 1.27
C ASP A 628 -0.53 -28.36 1.76
N GLU A 629 0.28 -29.36 1.41
CA GLU A 629 0.03 -30.77 1.80
C GLU A 629 0.03 -30.92 3.32
N GLU A 630 1.00 -30.27 4.00
CA GLU A 630 1.06 -30.22 5.45
C GLU A 630 -0.10 -29.41 6.05
N ALA A 631 -0.50 -28.29 5.39
CA ALA A 631 -1.63 -27.49 5.84
C ALA A 631 -2.94 -28.30 5.81
N ILE A 632 -3.20 -29.00 4.74
CA ILE A 632 -4.37 -29.88 4.59
C ILE A 632 -4.33 -31.00 5.64
N LYS A 633 -3.18 -31.65 5.85
CA LYS A 633 -2.99 -32.71 6.86
C LYS A 633 -3.36 -32.21 8.26
N ILE A 634 -2.87 -31.04 8.67
CA ILE A 634 -3.19 -30.43 9.98
C ILE A 634 -4.67 -30.06 10.07
N TYR A 635 -5.21 -29.42 9.03
CA TYR A 635 -6.62 -29.03 8.99
C TYR A 635 -7.53 -30.26 9.13
N ASP A 636 -7.30 -31.31 8.34
CA ASP A 636 -8.10 -32.52 8.37
C ASP A 636 -8.04 -33.24 9.74
N THR A 637 -6.90 -33.16 10.42
CA THR A 637 -6.70 -33.72 11.74
C THR A 637 -7.49 -32.97 12.83
N LEU A 638 -7.60 -31.63 12.71
CA LEU A 638 -8.12 -30.77 13.78
C LEU A 638 -9.55 -30.27 13.56
N LYS A 639 -10.07 -30.25 12.30
CA LYS A 639 -11.40 -29.71 11.96
C LYS A 639 -12.59 -30.32 12.73
N GLY A 640 -12.42 -31.51 13.30
CA GLY A 640 -13.46 -32.18 14.09
C GLY A 640 -13.46 -31.80 15.58
N THR A 641 -12.40 -31.16 16.07
CA THR A 641 -12.21 -30.84 17.49
C THR A 641 -12.00 -29.35 17.77
N LEU A 642 -11.50 -28.58 16.79
CA LEU A 642 -11.25 -27.15 16.91
C LEU A 642 -11.99 -26.37 15.82
N ASP A 643 -12.42 -25.14 16.14
CA ASP A 643 -12.95 -24.17 15.16
C ASP A 643 -11.77 -23.56 14.40
N ILE A 644 -11.30 -24.26 13.38
CA ILE A 644 -10.10 -23.96 12.61
C ILE A 644 -10.44 -23.67 11.14
N THR A 645 -9.76 -22.74 10.54
CA THR A 645 -9.94 -22.36 9.12
C THR A 645 -8.67 -22.69 8.34
N LEU A 646 -8.81 -23.42 7.23
CA LEU A 646 -7.74 -23.58 6.25
C LEU A 646 -7.71 -22.35 5.32
N ILE A 647 -6.54 -21.77 5.15
CA ILE A 647 -6.30 -20.71 4.16
C ILE A 647 -5.43 -21.28 3.06
N ASP A 648 -5.98 -21.31 1.86
CA ASP A 648 -5.35 -21.77 0.64
C ASP A 648 -5.40 -20.69 -0.45
N SER A 649 -4.84 -20.94 -1.63
CA SER A 649 -4.82 -20.02 -2.77
C SER A 649 -6.21 -19.59 -3.26
N SER A 650 -7.28 -20.34 -2.92
CA SER A 650 -8.67 -20.04 -3.28
C SER A 650 -9.41 -19.20 -2.25
N SER A 651 -8.87 -19.04 -1.05
CA SER A 651 -9.52 -18.40 0.10
C SER A 651 -9.72 -16.89 -0.14
N ARG A 652 -10.96 -16.43 -0.03
CA ARG A 652 -11.35 -15.01 -0.24
C ARG A 652 -11.57 -14.22 1.04
N THR A 653 -11.78 -14.89 2.16
CA THR A 653 -12.08 -14.28 3.46
C THR A 653 -11.14 -14.79 4.52
N PHE A 654 -10.72 -13.92 5.42
CA PHE A 654 -9.79 -14.23 6.49
C PHE A 654 -10.49 -14.25 7.85
N SER A 655 -10.55 -15.43 8.50
CA SER A 655 -10.90 -15.54 9.92
C SER A 655 -9.63 -15.40 10.77
N ARG A 656 -9.62 -14.48 11.73
CA ARG A 656 -8.42 -14.19 12.53
C ARG A 656 -8.26 -15.04 13.81
N LYS A 657 -9.13 -16.01 14.06
CA LYS A 657 -9.06 -16.74 15.35
C LYS A 657 -7.99 -17.83 15.33
N LEU A 658 -8.25 -18.92 14.64
CA LEU A 658 -7.33 -20.05 14.50
C LEU A 658 -7.31 -20.45 13.03
N VAL A 659 -6.14 -20.37 12.44
CA VAL A 659 -5.97 -20.68 11.01
C VAL A 659 -4.81 -21.61 10.78
N VAL A 660 -4.93 -22.45 9.74
CA VAL A 660 -3.81 -23.20 9.16
C VAL A 660 -3.49 -22.59 7.82
N ILE A 661 -2.21 -22.32 7.57
CA ILE A 661 -1.78 -21.58 6.39
C ILE A 661 -0.35 -21.98 5.99
N PRO A 662 -0.06 -22.20 4.70
CA PRO A 662 1.30 -22.36 4.21
C PRO A 662 2.11 -21.06 4.37
N VAL A 663 3.40 -21.18 4.63
CA VAL A 663 4.28 -20.04 4.95
C VAL A 663 4.29 -18.95 3.87
N TYR A 664 4.27 -19.31 2.59
CA TYR A 664 4.28 -18.34 1.49
C TYR A 664 2.96 -17.54 1.37
N MET A 665 1.87 -18.05 1.93
CA MET A 665 0.60 -17.31 2.05
C MET A 665 0.50 -16.53 3.37
N ALA A 666 1.25 -16.93 4.40
CA ALA A 666 1.28 -16.22 5.68
C ALA A 666 2.00 -14.86 5.60
N LYS A 667 2.68 -14.59 4.48
CA LYS A 667 3.38 -13.33 4.27
C LYS A 667 2.42 -12.13 4.31
N GLY A 668 2.81 -11.08 5.05
CA GLY A 668 1.95 -9.91 5.29
C GLY A 668 0.91 -10.08 6.41
N LEU A 669 0.69 -11.32 6.89
CA LEU A 669 -0.19 -11.59 8.02
C LEU A 669 0.57 -11.56 9.35
N GLU A 670 -0.17 -11.38 10.44
CA GLU A 670 0.36 -11.31 11.81
C GLU A 670 -0.56 -12.05 12.76
N PHE A 671 0.05 -12.77 13.70
CA PHE A 671 -0.67 -13.56 14.69
C PHE A 671 -0.12 -13.27 16.08
N ASP A 672 -1.00 -13.26 17.08
CA ASP A 672 -0.59 -13.18 18.49
C ASP A 672 0.34 -14.33 18.83
N SER A 673 -0.02 -15.54 18.39
CA SER A 673 0.77 -16.76 18.60
C SER A 673 0.94 -17.53 17.28
N VAL A 674 2.09 -18.13 17.10
CA VAL A 674 2.37 -18.98 15.92
C VAL A 674 2.84 -20.35 16.36
N ILE A 675 2.30 -21.36 15.71
CA ILE A 675 2.78 -22.74 15.77
C ILE A 675 3.36 -23.07 14.39
N ILE A 676 4.67 -23.27 14.29
CA ILE A 676 5.31 -23.70 13.05
C ILE A 676 5.36 -25.21 13.05
N TYR A 677 4.79 -25.82 12.01
CA TYR A 677 4.80 -27.25 11.84
C TYR A 677 5.47 -27.65 10.54
N THR A 678 6.39 -28.59 10.61
CA THR A 678 6.95 -29.33 9.47
C THR A 678 6.86 -30.82 9.73
N ASP A 679 6.67 -31.61 8.69
CA ASP A 679 6.79 -33.05 8.79
C ASP A 679 8.24 -33.44 9.13
N LYS A 680 8.45 -34.51 9.92
CA LYS A 680 9.79 -35.01 10.35
C LYS A 680 10.77 -35.19 9.18
N ASN A 681 10.24 -35.56 8.01
CA ASN A 681 11.03 -35.79 6.81
C ASN A 681 11.11 -34.55 5.88
N ASN A 682 10.45 -33.44 6.26
CA ASN A 682 10.34 -32.24 5.43
C ASN A 682 10.76 -30.96 6.19
N LYS A 683 11.80 -31.05 7.01
CA LYS A 683 12.36 -29.92 7.75
C LYS A 683 12.81 -28.79 6.82
N TYR A 684 12.87 -27.55 7.33
CA TYR A 684 13.47 -26.46 6.58
C TYR A 684 14.97 -26.69 6.40
N THR A 685 15.43 -26.56 5.18
CA THR A 685 16.85 -26.67 4.80
C THR A 685 17.54 -25.30 4.82
N ASP A 686 18.89 -25.26 4.77
CA ASP A 686 19.65 -24.02 4.66
C ASP A 686 19.24 -23.16 3.45
N LYS A 687 18.77 -23.78 2.37
CA LYS A 687 18.27 -23.06 1.18
C LYS A 687 16.92 -22.39 1.46
N GLU A 688 16.17 -22.89 2.41
CA GLU A 688 14.83 -22.43 2.79
C GLU A 688 14.83 -21.58 4.08
N LYS A 689 16.00 -21.23 4.61
CA LYS A 689 16.12 -20.45 5.86
C LYS A 689 15.36 -19.12 5.83
N TYR A 690 15.24 -18.46 4.66
CA TYR A 690 14.47 -17.24 4.52
C TYR A 690 12.96 -17.50 4.62
N LEU A 691 12.50 -18.61 4.07
CA LEU A 691 11.12 -19.04 4.21
C LEU A 691 10.78 -19.34 5.68
N TYR A 692 11.70 -20.02 6.39
CA TYR A 692 11.58 -20.27 7.83
C TYR A 692 11.58 -18.97 8.63
N TYR A 693 12.46 -18.02 8.30
CA TYR A 693 12.48 -16.69 8.91
C TYR A 693 11.14 -15.95 8.72
N VAL A 694 10.52 -16.06 7.54
CA VAL A 694 9.18 -15.50 7.31
C VAL A 694 8.17 -16.10 8.27
N ALA A 695 8.14 -17.42 8.46
CA ALA A 695 7.23 -18.07 9.39
C ALA A 695 7.38 -17.58 10.83
N ILE A 696 8.62 -17.50 11.33
CA ILE A 696 8.96 -17.03 12.68
C ILE A 696 8.47 -15.57 12.88
N THR A 697 8.74 -14.71 11.92
CA THR A 697 8.44 -13.27 12.02
C THR A 697 6.96 -12.91 11.87
N ARG A 698 6.08 -13.91 11.69
CA ARG A 698 4.62 -13.71 11.77
C ARG A 698 4.14 -13.64 13.22
N CYS A 699 4.96 -14.08 14.19
CA CYS A 699 4.63 -14.20 15.59
C CYS A 699 4.86 -12.91 16.37
N GLN A 700 3.89 -12.55 17.25
CA GLN A 700 4.01 -11.37 18.13
C GLN A 700 4.40 -11.75 19.56
N HIS A 701 3.80 -12.82 20.15
CA HIS A 701 3.90 -13.12 21.57
C HIS A 701 4.45 -14.51 21.86
N LYS A 702 3.85 -15.58 21.30
CA LYS A 702 4.22 -16.97 21.63
C LYS A 702 4.54 -17.76 20.37
N LEU A 703 5.76 -18.28 20.30
CA LEU A 703 6.23 -19.14 19.21
C LEU A 703 6.43 -20.57 19.71
N ILE A 704 5.83 -21.53 19.00
CA ILE A 704 6.02 -22.96 19.19
C ILE A 704 6.48 -23.54 17.85
N VAL A 705 7.50 -24.37 17.86
CA VAL A 705 8.10 -24.95 16.65
C VAL A 705 8.15 -26.45 16.77
N TYR A 706 7.68 -27.16 15.74
CA TYR A 706 7.69 -28.61 15.64
C TYR A 706 8.68 -29.12 14.61
N ASN A 707 9.41 -30.18 14.99
CA ASN A 707 10.25 -31.00 14.11
C ASN A 707 11.36 -30.21 13.34
N GLN A 708 11.92 -29.14 13.90
CA GLN A 708 12.95 -28.36 13.21
C GLN A 708 14.37 -28.76 13.64
#